data_609e7020f1a6c035c40f3755863bae2d
#
_entry.id   609e7020f1a6c035c40f3755863bae2d
#
_cell.length_a   1.000
_cell.length_b   1.000
_cell.length_c   1.000
_cell.angle_alpha   90.00
_cell.angle_beta   90.00
_cell.angle_gamma   90.00
#
_symmetry.space_group_name_H-M   'P 1'
#
loop_
_entity.id
_entity.type
_entity.pdbx_description
1 polymer ?
#
loop_
_entity_poly.entity_id
_entity_poly.type
_entity_poly.pdbx_seq_one_letter_code
_entity_poly.pdbx_strand_id
1 'polypeptide(L)'
;MSHDGVGLRSVMRSVSFLTAGALAVSVLAGCSSEDQAGRPLAGQDVAPAARARVADGGTLRWAVDAVPETLNTFQSDADAATGRIAQAVLPSMYRLNENGRPERNPDYLESAKVVETEPKQVVLYKLNQQAVWSDGREIGAADFAAQWRALSGKDTAYWTARNAGYDRIEKVERGANDLEVRVTFGRPYTDWRSLFSPLYPKDVMGTPDAFNDGARRKLKVTAGPFALKKVDRKDDEVTLARSPRWWGQPAKLSEIVLRAVPRDKRAAALAAGTIDLAELDPESAGRVSLAARAAGKGTSTPLQGPAGRKAAAKDESRQEALPGFELRKSLEPAYTQLALNGADGPLADERVRRAVARALDREALAKVVLKPLGLPAEPVGSHLALSGQAHYADNSGALGGQDTAEARALLADAGWVPGGPVKEQKKGEKAAGAEGEEKAGTSEEAENGSAADEDGTYIVGEDDKAPHEADREKKHPQSRTEKGEELGKHLAQDGRQYTNQLNQGGAPGAYAPLGTAAPAGAAAGALAKDGKPLTLRFVLPSGPGSQTLRTVADRISGMLRKVGISTEISKVADESYFKDHIASGQYDLALYSWPASAFPATDARPIFAKPVPAADGSLNVEQNYTRVGTDQVDQLFEQAIATLDESESRGLLRKADSRIWAAAGSIPLYQRPQLTAARKNLVNVGSFGFQTPVYEDMGFLKKGANPAPGPSRK
;
A
#
# COMPACT_ATOMS: atom_id res chain seq x y z
N MET A 1 -40.66 42.54 -69.26
CA MET A 1 -41.85 41.65 -69.37
C MET A 1 -41.37 40.25 -69.56
N SER A 2 -41.67 39.41 -68.70
CA SER A 2 -42.01 38.01 -68.69
C SER A 2 -41.51 37.33 -67.43
N HIS A 3 -42.46 36.93 -66.68
CA HIS A 3 -42.37 36.04 -65.53
C HIS A 3 -42.09 34.61 -65.99
N ASP A 4 -41.24 33.90 -65.26
CA ASP A 4 -41.33 32.49 -65.20
C ASP A 4 -41.09 31.98 -63.79
N GLY A 5 -42.04 31.20 -63.30
CA GLY A 5 -42.16 30.74 -61.94
C GLY A 5 -41.20 29.62 -61.62
N VAL A 6 -40.57 29.71 -60.49
CA VAL A 6 -39.75 28.61 -59.92
C VAL A 6 -40.66 27.76 -59.06
N GLY A 7 -40.82 26.50 -59.47
CA GLY A 7 -41.75 25.53 -58.89
C GLY A 7 -41.27 25.03 -57.53
N LEU A 8 -42.26 24.75 -56.68
CA LEU A 8 -42.16 24.25 -55.28
C LEU A 8 -41.41 22.94 -55.07
N ARG A 9 -40.87 22.32 -56.09
CA ARG A 9 -40.16 21.01 -56.01
C ARG A 9 -38.64 21.10 -55.78
N SER A 10 -38.03 22.24 -55.86
CA SER A 10 -36.57 22.40 -55.61
C SER A 10 -36.24 22.76 -54.15
N VAL A 11 -37.22 23.20 -53.37
CA VAL A 11 -37.01 23.60 -51.95
C VAL A 11 -36.97 22.35 -51.01
N MET A 12 -37.67 21.25 -51.33
CA MET A 12 -37.67 20.04 -50.50
C MET A 12 -36.39 19.18 -50.63
N ARG A 13 -35.57 19.36 -51.66
CA ARG A 13 -34.28 18.63 -51.77
C ARG A 13 -33.10 19.30 -51.04
N SER A 14 -33.20 20.58 -50.76
CA SER A 14 -32.14 21.30 -50.05
C SER A 14 -32.20 21.21 -48.52
N VAL A 15 -33.39 20.88 -47.97
CA VAL A 15 -33.55 20.71 -46.49
C VAL A 15 -33.06 19.36 -46.03
N SER A 16 -33.11 18.31 -46.89
CA SER A 16 -32.64 16.98 -46.54
C SER A 16 -31.12 16.83 -46.47
N PHE A 17 -30.36 17.71 -47.10
CA PHE A 17 -28.88 17.70 -47.05
C PHE A 17 -28.31 18.49 -45.86
N LEU A 18 -29.04 19.45 -45.31
CA LEU A 18 -28.58 20.20 -44.14
C LEU A 18 -28.77 19.45 -42.80
N THR A 19 -29.73 18.55 -42.74
CA THR A 19 -29.91 17.70 -41.53
C THR A 19 -28.96 16.52 -41.48
N ALA A 20 -28.45 16.03 -42.61
CA ALA A 20 -27.42 14.96 -42.62
C ALA A 20 -26.01 15.51 -42.33
N GLY A 21 -25.74 16.77 -42.61
CA GLY A 21 -24.45 17.41 -42.31
C GLY A 21 -24.28 17.80 -40.83
N ALA A 22 -25.37 18.12 -40.14
CA ALA A 22 -25.34 18.49 -38.71
C ALA A 22 -25.16 17.29 -37.77
N LEU A 23 -25.54 16.10 -38.20
CA LEU A 23 -25.34 14.84 -37.42
C LEU A 23 -23.93 14.25 -37.61
N ALA A 24 -23.23 14.57 -38.69
CA ALA A 24 -21.85 14.10 -38.94
C ALA A 24 -20.78 14.96 -38.22
N VAL A 25 -21.10 16.22 -37.88
CA VAL A 25 -20.17 17.09 -37.12
C VAL A 25 -20.23 16.86 -35.63
N SER A 26 -21.32 16.32 -35.13
CA SER A 26 -21.46 15.98 -33.68
C SER A 26 -20.74 14.67 -33.29
N VAL A 27 -20.27 13.86 -34.25
CA VAL A 27 -19.53 12.62 -33.98
C VAL A 27 -18.03 12.82 -34.07
N LEU A 28 -17.56 13.95 -34.64
CA LEU A 28 -16.13 14.26 -34.74
C LEU A 28 -15.61 15.23 -33.66
N ALA A 29 -16.48 15.79 -32.80
CA ALA A 29 -16.10 16.60 -31.66
C ALA A 29 -15.99 15.80 -30.35
N GLY A 30 -16.09 14.49 -30.40
CA GLY A 30 -16.06 13.59 -29.25
C GLY A 30 -14.77 12.78 -29.09
N CYS A 31 -13.68 13.10 -29.78
CA CYS A 31 -12.37 12.55 -29.53
C CYS A 31 -11.44 13.60 -28.90
N SER A 32 -11.83 14.15 -27.76
CA SER A 32 -10.86 14.47 -26.76
C SER A 32 -10.46 13.10 -26.18
N SER A 33 -9.19 12.75 -26.27
CA SER A 33 -8.61 11.62 -25.60
C SER A 33 -8.74 11.85 -24.08
N GLU A 34 -9.94 11.60 -23.53
CA GLU A 34 -10.04 11.28 -22.12
C GLU A 34 -9.20 10.02 -21.93
N ASP A 35 -8.14 10.16 -21.16
CA ASP A 35 -7.31 9.07 -20.69
C ASP A 35 -8.21 7.88 -20.34
N GLN A 36 -8.06 6.76 -21.05
CA GLN A 36 -8.70 5.49 -20.73
C GLN A 36 -8.06 4.89 -19.46
N ALA A 37 -8.01 5.65 -18.40
CA ALA A 37 -7.82 5.09 -17.07
C ALA A 37 -9.10 4.30 -16.77
N GLY A 38 -8.98 2.98 -16.68
CA GLY A 38 -10.07 2.11 -16.31
C GLY A 38 -10.71 2.58 -15.00
N ARG A 39 -11.81 1.94 -14.62
CA ARG A 39 -12.40 2.16 -13.29
C ARG A 39 -11.69 1.28 -12.27
N PRO A 40 -11.65 1.69 -10.97
CA PRO A 40 -11.24 0.79 -9.91
C PRO A 40 -12.04 -0.52 -9.96
N LEU A 41 -11.39 -1.65 -9.67
CA LEU A 41 -12.05 -2.96 -9.64
C LEU A 41 -13.23 -3.00 -8.65
N ALA A 42 -13.12 -2.30 -7.53
CA ALA A 42 -14.20 -2.08 -6.57
C ALA A 42 -14.27 -0.60 -6.20
N GLY A 43 -15.45 -0.02 -6.28
CA GLY A 43 -15.72 1.32 -5.80
C GLY A 43 -15.66 1.41 -4.27
N GLN A 44 -15.61 2.63 -3.74
CA GLN A 44 -15.72 2.87 -2.30
C GLN A 44 -17.09 2.41 -1.76
N ASP A 45 -17.11 2.00 -0.50
CA ASP A 45 -18.33 1.65 0.24
C ASP A 45 -18.33 2.42 1.57
N VAL A 46 -18.90 3.62 1.54
CA VAL A 46 -18.90 4.59 2.65
C VAL A 46 -20.31 4.96 3.13
N ALA A 47 -21.35 4.33 2.61
CA ALA A 47 -22.75 4.71 2.81
C ALA A 47 -22.97 6.21 2.59
N PRO A 48 -22.85 6.73 1.37
CA PRO A 48 -22.88 8.16 1.10
C PRO A 48 -24.21 8.78 1.49
N ALA A 49 -24.17 9.95 2.13
CA ALA A 49 -25.34 10.72 2.50
C ALA A 49 -25.10 12.22 2.32
N ALA A 50 -26.09 12.92 1.80
CA ALA A 50 -26.05 14.37 1.72
C ALA A 50 -25.96 14.99 3.14
N ARG A 51 -25.16 16.03 3.30
CA ARG A 51 -24.93 16.71 4.59
C ARG A 51 -26.23 17.11 5.33
N ALA A 52 -27.28 17.45 4.58
CA ALA A 52 -28.60 17.79 5.15
C ALA A 52 -29.23 16.62 5.93
N ARG A 53 -28.90 15.37 5.61
CA ARG A 53 -29.37 14.14 6.28
C ARG A 53 -28.52 13.74 7.48
N VAL A 54 -27.33 14.30 7.60
CA VAL A 54 -26.39 14.03 8.69
C VAL A 54 -26.68 14.93 9.88
N ALA A 55 -26.77 14.35 11.07
CA ALA A 55 -26.99 15.10 12.32
C ALA A 55 -25.73 15.92 12.65
N ASP A 56 -25.92 17.03 13.30
CA ASP A 56 -24.83 17.82 13.87
C ASP A 56 -24.52 17.30 15.27
N GLY A 57 -23.24 17.09 15.54
CA GLY A 57 -22.75 16.58 16.81
C GLY A 57 -22.53 15.08 16.82
N GLY A 58 -22.26 14.55 18.00
CA GLY A 58 -21.92 13.15 18.23
C GLY A 58 -20.42 12.87 18.18
N THR A 59 -20.05 11.72 18.73
CA THR A 59 -18.66 11.22 18.80
C THR A 59 -18.55 9.93 18.00
N LEU A 60 -17.59 9.88 17.06
CA LEU A 60 -17.22 8.68 16.34
C LEU A 60 -16.05 8.01 17.07
N ARG A 61 -16.23 6.77 17.55
CA ARG A 61 -15.19 5.95 18.14
C ARG A 61 -14.65 4.98 17.06
N TRP A 62 -13.45 5.27 16.57
CA TRP A 62 -12.83 4.56 15.45
C TRP A 62 -11.65 3.72 15.94
N ALA A 63 -11.69 2.42 15.73
CA ALA A 63 -10.59 1.53 16.09
C ALA A 63 -9.35 1.77 15.21
N VAL A 64 -8.20 1.87 15.85
CA VAL A 64 -6.88 1.90 15.22
C VAL A 64 -6.01 0.77 15.78
N ASP A 65 -4.86 0.48 15.16
CA ASP A 65 -3.98 -0.59 15.61
C ASP A 65 -3.19 -0.18 16.87
N ALA A 66 -2.74 1.06 16.94
CA ALA A 66 -2.02 1.63 18.07
C ALA A 66 -2.27 3.14 18.22
N VAL A 67 -1.98 3.70 19.40
CA VAL A 67 -1.78 5.14 19.56
C VAL A 67 -0.42 5.48 18.94
N PRO A 68 -0.34 6.48 18.03
CA PRO A 68 0.90 6.72 17.30
C PRO A 68 2.03 7.24 18.22
N GLU A 69 3.25 6.83 17.95
CA GLU A 69 4.44 7.31 18.65
C GLU A 69 4.80 8.74 18.26
N THR A 70 4.46 9.11 17.03
CA THR A 70 4.66 10.45 16.50
C THR A 70 3.42 10.98 15.79
N LEU A 71 3.25 12.30 15.78
CA LEU A 71 2.25 13.01 14.97
C LEU A 71 2.86 13.62 13.71
N ASN A 72 4.15 13.36 13.45
CA ASN A 72 4.89 13.82 12.28
C ASN A 72 4.97 12.67 11.25
N THR A 73 4.22 12.79 10.16
CA THR A 73 4.14 11.76 9.09
C THR A 73 5.45 11.53 8.33
N PHE A 74 6.45 12.39 8.55
CA PHE A 74 7.76 12.30 7.89
C PHE A 74 8.81 11.57 8.74
N GLN A 75 8.46 11.12 9.94
CA GLN A 75 9.32 10.31 10.77
C GLN A 75 9.17 8.81 10.50
N SER A 76 10.21 8.04 10.83
CA SER A 76 10.27 6.60 10.54
C SER A 76 9.26 5.76 11.32
N ASP A 77 8.87 6.23 12.49
CA ASP A 77 7.89 5.62 13.38
C ASP A 77 6.44 6.12 13.17
N ALA A 78 6.21 6.88 12.09
CA ALA A 78 4.86 7.27 11.68
C ALA A 78 4.07 6.06 11.16
N ASP A 79 2.87 5.90 11.67
CA ASP A 79 1.96 4.80 11.34
C ASP A 79 0.68 5.24 10.63
N ALA A 80 -0.25 4.31 10.41
CA ALA A 80 -1.54 4.62 9.81
C ALA A 80 -2.40 5.57 10.65
N ALA A 81 -2.28 5.53 11.99
CA ALA A 81 -2.98 6.45 12.88
C ALA A 81 -2.39 7.86 12.80
N THR A 82 -1.05 7.99 12.68
CA THR A 82 -0.38 9.27 12.38
C THR A 82 -0.94 9.91 11.10
N GLY A 83 -1.01 9.13 10.01
CA GLY A 83 -1.55 9.60 8.72
C GLY A 83 -3.02 10.01 8.82
N ARG A 84 -3.84 9.24 9.53
CA ARG A 84 -5.27 9.51 9.75
C ARG A 84 -5.50 10.79 10.55
N ILE A 85 -4.69 11.04 11.57
CA ILE A 85 -4.72 12.30 12.34
C ILE A 85 -4.32 13.46 11.44
N ALA A 86 -3.19 13.35 10.73
CA ALA A 86 -2.70 14.41 9.85
C ALA A 86 -3.75 14.83 8.81
N GLN A 87 -4.43 13.88 8.17
CA GLN A 87 -5.51 14.15 7.21
C GLN A 87 -6.69 14.93 7.82
N ALA A 88 -6.99 14.72 9.10
CA ALA A 88 -8.09 15.40 9.79
C ALA A 88 -7.74 16.80 10.29
N VAL A 89 -6.45 17.06 10.61
CA VAL A 89 -6.05 18.26 11.35
C VAL A 89 -5.08 19.17 10.61
N LEU A 90 -4.45 18.73 9.50
CA LEU A 90 -3.45 19.49 8.76
C LEU A 90 -3.91 19.84 7.33
N PRO A 91 -3.37 20.92 6.76
CA PRO A 91 -3.55 21.24 5.36
C PRO A 91 -3.03 20.15 4.43
N SER A 92 -3.76 19.91 3.35
CA SER A 92 -3.32 19.06 2.24
C SER A 92 -3.63 19.79 0.94
N MET A 93 -2.60 20.09 0.14
CA MET A 93 -2.78 20.84 -1.11
C MET A 93 -3.56 20.05 -2.14
N TYR A 94 -3.44 18.71 -2.10
CA TYR A 94 -4.15 17.78 -2.96
C TYR A 94 -4.81 16.68 -2.14
N ARG A 95 -5.97 16.22 -2.61
CA ARG A 95 -6.70 15.04 -2.12
C ARG A 95 -6.78 14.01 -3.25
N LEU A 96 -6.83 12.74 -2.93
CA LEU A 96 -7.04 11.69 -3.94
C LEU A 96 -8.53 11.46 -4.15
N ASN A 97 -8.93 11.34 -5.42
CA ASN A 97 -10.27 10.94 -5.79
C ASN A 97 -10.44 9.40 -5.77
N GLU A 98 -11.61 8.91 -6.17
CA GLU A 98 -11.93 7.49 -6.20
C GLU A 98 -11.02 6.65 -7.12
N ASN A 99 -10.39 7.27 -8.10
CA ASN A 99 -9.42 6.67 -9.02
C ASN A 99 -7.96 6.83 -8.56
N GLY A 100 -7.71 7.35 -7.35
CA GLY A 100 -6.36 7.60 -6.86
C GLY A 100 -5.64 8.74 -7.58
N ARG A 101 -6.36 9.66 -8.24
CA ARG A 101 -5.78 10.83 -8.89
C ARG A 101 -5.71 12.00 -7.91
N PRO A 102 -4.61 12.76 -7.90
CA PRO A 102 -4.52 13.95 -7.07
C PRO A 102 -5.39 15.08 -7.64
N GLU A 103 -6.36 15.50 -6.86
CA GLU A 103 -7.22 16.65 -7.14
C GLU A 103 -6.89 17.79 -6.19
N ARG A 104 -6.90 19.01 -6.73
CA ARG A 104 -6.65 20.22 -5.96
C ARG A 104 -7.66 20.33 -4.81
N ASN A 105 -7.16 20.57 -3.60
CA ASN A 105 -8.01 20.84 -2.44
C ASN A 105 -8.39 22.33 -2.36
N PRO A 106 -9.64 22.71 -2.71
CA PRO A 106 -10.04 24.10 -2.77
C PRO A 106 -10.08 24.80 -1.41
N ASP A 107 -10.12 24.05 -0.31
CA ASP A 107 -10.10 24.62 1.02
C ASP A 107 -8.78 25.34 1.33
N TYR A 108 -7.66 24.89 0.75
CA TYR A 108 -6.33 25.47 0.99
C TYR A 108 -5.70 26.12 -0.24
N LEU A 109 -6.14 25.72 -1.44
CA LEU A 109 -5.43 26.06 -2.66
C LEU A 109 -6.40 26.58 -3.73
N GLU A 110 -6.25 27.83 -4.15
CA GLU A 110 -7.01 28.38 -5.28
C GLU A 110 -6.50 27.82 -6.61
N SER A 111 -5.18 27.75 -6.77
CA SER A 111 -4.55 27.11 -7.91
C SER A 111 -3.11 26.70 -7.62
N ALA A 112 -2.60 25.69 -8.34
CA ALA A 112 -1.18 25.43 -8.45
C ALA A 112 -0.85 25.03 -9.88
N LYS A 113 0.16 25.64 -10.45
CA LYS A 113 0.52 25.47 -11.87
C LYS A 113 2.02 25.53 -12.04
N VAL A 114 2.56 24.73 -12.96
CA VAL A 114 3.87 24.95 -13.53
C VAL A 114 3.77 26.21 -14.38
N VAL A 115 4.51 27.24 -14.02
CA VAL A 115 4.52 28.55 -14.70
C VAL A 115 5.75 28.74 -15.57
N GLU A 116 6.82 27.99 -15.33
CA GLU A 116 8.04 27.95 -16.12
C GLU A 116 8.56 26.50 -16.14
N THR A 117 9.11 26.08 -17.27
CA THR A 117 9.77 24.77 -17.43
C THR A 117 11.24 24.91 -17.75
N GLU A 118 11.65 26.05 -18.33
CA GLU A 118 13.02 26.40 -18.71
C GLU A 118 13.38 27.80 -18.24
N PRO A 119 14.63 28.06 -17.79
CA PRO A 119 15.70 27.08 -17.60
C PRO A 119 15.49 26.13 -16.41
N LYS A 120 14.48 26.37 -15.57
CA LYS A 120 14.10 25.56 -14.42
C LYS A 120 12.59 25.45 -14.29
N GLN A 121 12.13 24.30 -13.78
CA GLN A 121 10.73 24.15 -13.43
C GLN A 121 10.38 25.06 -12.25
N VAL A 122 9.31 25.85 -12.44
CA VAL A 122 8.75 26.70 -11.37
C VAL A 122 7.27 26.39 -11.21
N VAL A 123 6.88 26.09 -9.99
CA VAL A 123 5.46 25.90 -9.60
C VAL A 123 5.02 27.09 -8.77
N LEU A 124 3.92 27.72 -9.16
CA LEU A 124 3.27 28.79 -8.43
C LEU A 124 2.02 28.23 -7.73
N TYR A 125 2.02 28.26 -6.41
CA TYR A 125 0.87 27.93 -5.55
C TYR A 125 0.17 29.24 -5.18
N LYS A 126 -1.15 29.30 -5.40
CA LYS A 126 -2.02 30.37 -4.92
C LYS A 126 -2.90 29.81 -3.83
N LEU A 127 -2.69 30.29 -2.60
CA LEU A 127 -3.36 29.81 -1.42
C LEU A 127 -4.76 30.44 -1.27
N ASN A 128 -5.67 29.71 -0.65
CA ASN A 128 -7.00 30.23 -0.31
C ASN A 128 -6.83 31.29 0.79
N GLN A 129 -7.37 32.48 0.54
CA GLN A 129 -7.31 33.61 1.47
C GLN A 129 -7.91 33.32 2.85
N GLN A 130 -8.86 32.41 2.95
CA GLN A 130 -9.49 32.02 4.22
C GLN A 130 -8.65 31.06 5.04
N ALA A 131 -7.64 30.42 4.41
CA ALA A 131 -6.83 29.38 5.02
C ALA A 131 -5.88 29.95 6.07
N VAL A 132 -6.17 29.67 7.34
CA VAL A 132 -5.39 30.13 8.50
C VAL A 132 -5.10 28.99 9.47
N TRP A 133 -4.00 29.09 10.16
CA TRP A 133 -3.68 28.20 11.27
C TRP A 133 -4.60 28.45 12.48
N SER A 134 -4.69 27.51 13.39
CA SER A 134 -5.53 27.60 14.58
C SER A 134 -5.12 28.71 15.55
N ASP A 135 -3.90 29.21 15.45
CA ASP A 135 -3.39 30.40 16.17
C ASP A 135 -3.77 31.72 15.50
N GLY A 136 -4.40 31.68 14.30
CA GLY A 136 -4.84 32.85 13.54
C GLY A 136 -3.80 33.35 12.53
N ARG A 137 -2.64 32.74 12.43
CA ARG A 137 -1.60 33.05 11.47
C ARG A 137 -2.00 32.51 10.07
N GLU A 138 -1.71 33.27 9.03
CA GLU A 138 -1.89 32.82 7.64
C GLU A 138 -0.96 31.65 7.30
N ILE A 139 -1.45 30.72 6.46
CA ILE A 139 -0.64 29.71 5.83
C ILE A 139 0.10 30.38 4.68
N GLY A 140 1.42 30.24 4.62
CA GLY A 140 2.20 30.97 3.62
C GLY A 140 3.58 30.38 3.34
N ALA A 141 4.36 31.12 2.54
CA ALA A 141 5.68 30.70 2.06
C ALA A 141 6.63 30.27 3.17
N ALA A 142 6.50 30.81 4.39
CA ALA A 142 7.34 30.44 5.53
C ALA A 142 7.12 28.98 5.98
N ASP A 143 5.89 28.48 5.91
CA ASP A 143 5.56 27.07 6.24
C ASP A 143 6.09 26.13 5.18
N PHE A 144 5.90 26.46 3.89
CA PHE A 144 6.44 25.73 2.76
C PHE A 144 7.98 25.66 2.81
N ALA A 145 8.64 26.80 3.05
CA ALA A 145 10.08 26.85 3.14
C ALA A 145 10.66 26.08 4.34
N ALA A 146 9.97 26.11 5.49
CA ALA A 146 10.37 25.34 6.65
C ALA A 146 10.28 23.84 6.38
N GLN A 147 9.16 23.37 5.80
CA GLN A 147 8.98 21.96 5.44
C GLN A 147 9.99 21.50 4.40
N TRP A 148 10.23 22.31 3.35
CA TRP A 148 11.28 22.01 2.37
C TRP A 148 12.65 21.85 3.02
N ARG A 149 13.08 22.79 3.89
CA ARG A 149 14.38 22.69 4.56
C ARG A 149 14.51 21.43 5.39
N ALA A 150 13.47 21.09 6.17
CA ALA A 150 13.45 19.90 7.00
C ALA A 150 13.55 18.60 6.19
N LEU A 151 12.93 18.56 4.98
CA LEU A 151 12.82 17.34 4.18
C LEU A 151 13.80 17.27 3.01
N SER A 152 14.59 18.33 2.76
CA SER A 152 15.53 18.39 1.63
C SER A 152 16.69 17.40 1.72
N GLY A 153 16.93 16.80 2.89
CA GLY A 153 18.08 15.91 3.14
C GLY A 153 19.42 16.64 3.26
N LYS A 154 19.44 17.99 3.20
CA LYS A 154 20.67 18.81 3.31
C LYS A 154 21.18 18.92 4.74
N ASP A 155 20.29 18.85 5.72
CA ASP A 155 20.60 18.90 7.14
C ASP A 155 20.24 17.57 7.80
N THR A 156 21.26 16.82 8.18
CA THR A 156 21.13 15.48 8.78
C THR A 156 20.64 15.51 10.22
N ALA A 157 20.51 16.68 10.86
CA ALA A 157 19.92 16.82 12.17
C ALA A 157 18.40 16.57 12.16
N TYR A 158 17.73 16.71 11.01
CA TYR A 158 16.34 16.32 10.84
C TYR A 158 16.23 14.79 10.58
N TRP A 159 15.64 14.07 11.51
CA TRP A 159 15.48 12.62 11.41
C TRP A 159 14.26 12.26 10.52
N THR A 160 14.41 12.58 9.26
CA THR A 160 13.35 12.31 8.30
C THR A 160 13.48 10.91 7.69
N ALA A 161 12.38 10.21 7.63
CA ALA A 161 12.24 8.94 6.94
C ALA A 161 11.84 9.11 5.46
N ARG A 162 11.45 10.31 5.03
CA ARG A 162 10.90 10.54 3.70
C ARG A 162 11.22 11.94 3.19
N ASN A 163 11.97 12.03 2.09
CA ASN A 163 12.23 13.30 1.42
C ASN A 163 11.40 13.50 0.14
N ALA A 164 10.90 12.42 -0.47
CA ALA A 164 9.85 12.40 -1.50
C ALA A 164 9.88 13.57 -2.52
N GLY A 165 11.04 13.90 -3.09
CA GLY A 165 11.22 14.97 -4.07
C GLY A 165 11.53 16.36 -3.51
N TYR A 166 11.55 16.55 -2.19
CA TYR A 166 12.00 17.82 -1.58
C TYR A 166 13.48 18.10 -1.85
N ASP A 167 14.29 17.08 -2.07
CA ASP A 167 15.70 17.19 -2.52
C ASP A 167 15.86 17.82 -3.91
N ARG A 168 14.81 17.80 -4.74
CA ARG A 168 14.79 18.39 -6.08
C ARG A 168 14.47 19.88 -6.07
N ILE A 169 13.95 20.41 -4.94
CA ILE A 169 13.68 21.84 -4.77
C ILE A 169 14.98 22.60 -4.54
N GLU A 170 15.16 23.67 -5.25
CA GLU A 170 16.27 24.61 -5.07
C GLU A 170 15.88 25.76 -4.16
N LYS A 171 14.64 26.29 -4.32
CA LYS A 171 14.19 27.49 -3.63
C LYS A 171 12.68 27.50 -3.42
N VAL A 172 12.28 28.01 -2.25
CA VAL A 172 10.88 28.32 -1.93
C VAL A 172 10.81 29.78 -1.49
N GLU A 173 9.99 30.58 -2.15
CA GLU A 173 9.86 32.01 -1.95
C GLU A 173 8.40 32.45 -1.92
N ARG A 174 8.19 33.63 -1.35
CA ARG A 174 6.97 34.38 -1.54
C ARG A 174 6.83 34.81 -2.99
N GLY A 175 5.63 34.71 -3.55
CA GLY A 175 5.31 35.25 -4.87
C GLY A 175 5.01 36.75 -4.84
N ALA A 176 4.06 37.20 -5.66
CA ALA A 176 3.68 38.61 -5.73
C ALA A 176 3.04 39.13 -4.44
N ASN A 177 2.45 38.28 -3.64
CA ASN A 177 1.81 38.59 -2.34
C ASN A 177 1.98 37.44 -1.36
N ASP A 178 1.44 37.57 -0.12
CA ASP A 178 1.58 36.59 0.96
C ASP A 178 0.85 35.27 0.69
N LEU A 179 -0.14 35.28 -0.20
CA LEU A 179 -0.92 34.10 -0.61
C LEU A 179 -0.30 33.35 -1.82
N GLU A 180 0.81 33.84 -2.33
CA GLU A 180 1.52 33.17 -3.43
C GLU A 180 2.85 32.57 -2.96
N VAL A 181 3.04 31.29 -3.24
CA VAL A 181 4.29 30.55 -2.95
C VAL A 181 4.90 30.09 -4.28
N ARG A 182 6.11 30.53 -4.54
CA ARG A 182 6.89 30.16 -5.71
C ARG A 182 7.91 29.09 -5.33
N VAL A 183 7.80 27.92 -5.96
CA VAL A 183 8.71 26.78 -5.73
C VAL A 183 9.52 26.56 -7.01
N THR A 184 10.83 26.77 -6.92
CA THR A 184 11.77 26.54 -8.02
C THR A 184 12.49 25.21 -7.81
N PHE A 185 12.52 24.38 -8.82
CA PHE A 185 13.18 23.07 -8.80
C PHE A 185 14.56 23.17 -9.44
N GLY A 186 15.58 22.66 -8.78
CA GLY A 186 16.93 22.52 -9.34
C GLY A 186 17.04 21.37 -10.34
N ARG A 187 16.18 20.37 -10.22
CA ARG A 187 15.98 19.27 -11.17
C ARG A 187 14.49 19.10 -11.43
N PRO A 188 14.06 18.83 -12.68
CA PRO A 188 12.64 18.63 -12.98
C PRO A 188 12.01 17.55 -12.11
N TYR A 189 10.76 17.75 -11.71
CA TYR A 189 10.02 16.85 -10.84
C TYR A 189 8.55 16.74 -11.28
N THR A 190 8.19 15.61 -11.88
CA THR A 190 6.84 15.38 -12.42
C THR A 190 5.80 15.23 -11.31
N ASP A 191 6.18 14.60 -10.18
CA ASP A 191 5.30 14.30 -9.05
C ASP A 191 5.17 15.49 -8.06
N TRP A 192 5.38 16.73 -8.52
CA TRP A 192 5.33 17.92 -7.66
C TRP A 192 4.02 18.10 -6.88
N ARG A 193 2.91 17.50 -7.34
CA ARG A 193 1.63 17.51 -6.62
C ARG A 193 1.63 16.66 -5.36
N SER A 194 2.64 15.80 -5.16
CA SER A 194 2.83 15.04 -3.91
C SER A 194 3.32 15.90 -2.75
N LEU A 195 3.93 17.05 -3.06
CA LEU A 195 4.56 17.91 -2.07
C LEU A 195 3.51 18.69 -1.25
N PHE A 196 3.88 19.04 -0.03
CA PHE A 196 3.06 19.86 0.88
C PHE A 196 1.66 19.25 1.18
N SER A 197 1.57 17.93 1.15
CA SER A 197 0.36 17.15 1.50
C SER A 197 0.75 15.95 2.37
N PRO A 198 0.71 16.07 3.72
CA PRO A 198 0.30 17.23 4.52
C PRO A 198 1.34 18.36 4.57
N LEU A 199 0.86 19.58 4.84
CA LEU A 199 1.72 20.72 5.21
C LEU A 199 1.69 20.90 6.72
N TYR A 200 2.88 20.93 7.34
CA TYR A 200 3.03 21.22 8.76
C TYR A 200 3.35 22.72 9.00
N PRO A 201 2.97 23.28 10.16
CA PRO A 201 3.33 24.63 10.50
C PRO A 201 4.85 24.75 10.68
N LYS A 202 5.39 25.92 10.37
CA LYS A 202 6.82 26.22 10.56
C LYS A 202 7.32 25.94 12.00
N ASP A 203 6.43 25.98 12.97
CA ASP A 203 6.77 25.71 14.39
C ASP A 203 7.15 24.24 14.63
N VAL A 204 6.71 23.33 13.74
CA VAL A 204 7.12 21.92 13.75
C VAL A 204 8.32 21.68 12.84
N MET A 205 8.35 22.33 11.67
CA MET A 205 9.36 22.07 10.63
C MET A 205 10.60 22.97 10.72
N GLY A 206 10.59 24.02 11.56
CA GLY A 206 11.57 25.09 11.52
C GLY A 206 12.91 24.76 12.16
N THR A 207 12.96 23.80 13.07
CA THR A 207 14.20 23.36 13.75
C THR A 207 14.22 21.84 13.91
N PRO A 208 15.42 21.21 13.95
CA PRO A 208 15.55 19.77 14.19
C PRO A 208 14.84 19.29 15.46
N ASP A 209 14.98 20.00 16.60
CA ASP A 209 14.32 19.61 17.84
C ASP A 209 12.79 19.63 17.73
N ALA A 210 12.25 20.67 17.08
CA ALA A 210 10.81 20.76 16.86
C ALA A 210 10.30 19.63 15.93
N PHE A 211 11.07 19.29 14.90
CA PHE A 211 10.76 18.22 13.97
C PHE A 211 10.86 16.83 14.61
N ASN A 212 11.97 16.58 15.35
CA ASN A 212 12.27 15.26 15.89
C ASN A 212 11.40 14.92 17.11
N ASP A 213 11.19 15.89 18.01
CA ASP A 213 10.54 15.67 19.30
C ASP A 213 9.29 16.51 19.53
N GLY A 214 9.21 17.70 18.94
CA GLY A 214 8.13 18.66 19.19
C GLY A 214 6.74 18.17 18.83
N ALA A 215 6.62 17.34 17.79
CA ALA A 215 5.35 16.79 17.30
C ALA A 215 5.09 15.33 17.74
N ARG A 216 5.87 14.75 18.68
CA ARG A 216 5.65 13.36 19.11
C ARG A 216 4.36 13.16 19.91
N ARG A 217 4.04 14.08 20.79
CA ARG A 217 2.90 13.91 21.73
C ARG A 217 1.84 15.00 21.62
N LYS A 218 2.11 16.06 20.89
CA LYS A 218 1.24 17.22 20.75
C LYS A 218 1.44 17.89 19.41
N LEU A 219 0.36 18.38 18.86
CA LEU A 219 0.35 19.24 17.69
C LEU A 219 -0.49 20.46 18.07
N LYS A 220 0.20 21.56 18.46
CA LYS A 220 -0.43 22.74 19.02
C LYS A 220 -1.18 23.56 17.97
N VAL A 221 -0.62 23.61 16.76
CA VAL A 221 -1.12 24.42 15.66
C VAL A 221 -1.60 23.49 14.56
N THR A 222 -2.85 23.61 14.18
CA THR A 222 -3.56 22.82 13.19
C THR A 222 -4.34 23.74 12.26
N ALA A 223 -4.81 23.23 11.13
CA ALA A 223 -5.63 24.01 10.20
C ALA A 223 -6.62 23.13 9.43
N GLY A 224 -7.14 22.07 10.05
CA GLY A 224 -8.11 21.16 9.48
C GLY A 224 -9.50 21.32 10.04
N PRO A 225 -10.49 20.54 9.55
CA PRO A 225 -11.84 20.50 10.08
C PRO A 225 -11.91 20.00 11.53
N PHE A 226 -10.87 19.31 11.99
CA PHE A 226 -10.67 18.91 13.37
C PHE A 226 -9.34 19.46 13.88
N ALA A 227 -9.23 19.54 15.22
CA ALA A 227 -8.01 19.87 15.94
C ALA A 227 -7.68 18.73 16.92
N LEU A 228 -6.40 18.52 17.19
CA LEU A 228 -5.96 17.56 18.18
C LEU A 228 -6.33 18.08 19.58
N LYS A 229 -7.18 17.36 20.30
CA LYS A 229 -7.63 17.71 21.67
C LYS A 229 -6.76 17.02 22.71
N LYS A 230 -6.50 15.70 22.56
CA LYS A 230 -5.77 14.91 23.56
C LYS A 230 -5.14 13.69 22.91
N VAL A 231 -3.93 13.33 23.33
CA VAL A 231 -3.32 12.00 23.15
C VAL A 231 -3.25 11.37 24.53
N ASP A 232 -4.02 10.31 24.75
CA ASP A 232 -4.09 9.59 26.02
C ASP A 232 -3.51 8.20 25.87
N ARG A 233 -2.26 8.04 26.31
CA ARG A 233 -1.55 6.74 26.27
C ARG A 233 -1.97 5.80 27.39
N LYS A 234 -2.66 6.30 28.42
CA LYS A 234 -3.15 5.46 29.52
C LYS A 234 -4.43 4.72 29.11
N ASP A 235 -5.31 5.44 28.40
CA ASP A 235 -6.59 4.90 27.93
C ASP A 235 -6.50 4.44 26.47
N ASP A 236 -5.30 4.47 25.87
CA ASP A 236 -5.01 4.09 24.48
C ASP A 236 -5.89 4.82 23.45
N GLU A 237 -6.03 6.16 23.62
CA GLU A 237 -6.92 6.98 22.78
C GLU A 237 -6.28 8.28 22.28
N VAL A 238 -6.70 8.69 21.09
CA VAL A 238 -6.48 10.03 20.56
C VAL A 238 -7.81 10.70 20.28
N THR A 239 -8.07 11.85 20.86
CA THR A 239 -9.30 12.63 20.66
C THR A 239 -9.04 13.81 19.74
N LEU A 240 -9.80 13.87 18.63
CA LEU A 240 -9.87 15.01 17.73
C LEU A 240 -11.20 15.71 17.98
N ALA A 241 -11.20 17.03 18.17
CA ALA A 241 -12.40 17.83 18.34
C ALA A 241 -12.66 18.69 17.10
N ARG A 242 -13.92 18.95 16.79
CA ARG A 242 -14.30 19.88 15.73
C ARG A 242 -13.58 21.20 15.90
N SER A 243 -12.94 21.68 14.83
CA SER A 243 -12.22 22.96 14.86
C SER A 243 -13.18 24.14 14.75
N PRO A 244 -13.22 25.05 15.71
CA PRO A 244 -14.06 26.25 15.63
C PRO A 244 -13.51 27.31 14.67
N ARG A 245 -12.25 27.16 14.24
CA ARG A 245 -11.58 28.08 13.30
C ARG A 245 -11.56 27.55 11.85
N TRP A 246 -12.18 26.39 11.62
CA TRP A 246 -12.29 25.86 10.26
C TRP A 246 -13.18 26.74 9.40
N TRP A 247 -12.66 27.23 8.29
CA TRP A 247 -13.33 28.15 7.35
C TRP A 247 -14.18 27.44 6.30
N GLY A 248 -13.92 26.14 6.07
CA GLY A 248 -14.71 25.31 5.16
C GLY A 248 -16.06 24.91 5.74
N GLN A 249 -16.65 23.87 5.19
CA GLN A 249 -17.91 23.33 5.71
C GLN A 249 -17.72 22.79 7.14
N PRO A 250 -18.47 23.27 8.16
CA PRO A 250 -18.31 22.80 9.54
C PRO A 250 -18.42 21.27 9.64
N ALA A 251 -17.50 20.62 10.34
CA ALA A 251 -17.56 19.18 10.54
C ALA A 251 -18.88 18.76 11.19
N LYS A 252 -19.48 17.67 10.75
CA LYS A 252 -20.74 17.17 11.31
C LYS A 252 -20.55 16.58 12.71
N LEU A 253 -19.49 15.81 12.93
CA LEU A 253 -19.15 15.26 14.24
C LEU A 253 -18.62 16.34 15.18
N SER A 254 -18.89 16.22 16.48
CA SER A 254 -18.22 17.02 17.50
C SER A 254 -16.82 16.51 17.80
N GLU A 255 -16.66 15.19 17.78
CA GLU A 255 -15.39 14.53 18.11
C GLU A 255 -15.19 13.25 17.31
N ILE A 256 -13.94 12.93 17.05
CA ILE A 256 -13.47 11.62 16.60
C ILE A 256 -12.49 11.10 17.66
N VAL A 257 -12.79 9.92 18.21
CA VAL A 257 -11.91 9.24 19.15
C VAL A 257 -11.29 8.04 18.43
N LEU A 258 -10.00 8.11 18.17
CA LEU A 258 -9.21 7.00 17.68
C LEU A 258 -8.81 6.15 18.87
N ARG A 259 -9.32 4.93 18.95
CA ARG A 259 -9.05 4.00 20.06
C ARG A 259 -8.21 2.84 19.59
N ALA A 260 -7.08 2.58 20.24
CA ALA A 260 -6.27 1.42 19.95
C ALA A 260 -6.99 0.14 20.39
N VAL A 261 -7.33 -0.71 19.44
CA VAL A 261 -7.99 -2.00 19.65
C VAL A 261 -7.33 -3.06 18.78
N PRO A 262 -6.72 -4.08 19.37
CA PRO A 262 -6.15 -5.21 18.63
C PRO A 262 -7.16 -5.81 17.64
N ARG A 263 -6.71 -6.21 16.47
CA ARG A 263 -7.60 -6.63 15.35
C ARG A 263 -8.51 -7.80 15.74
N ASP A 264 -7.99 -8.78 16.49
CA ASP A 264 -8.73 -9.94 17.01
C ASP A 264 -9.83 -9.55 18.01
N LYS A 265 -9.70 -8.41 18.70
CA LYS A 265 -10.66 -7.91 19.70
C LYS A 265 -11.70 -6.95 19.14
N ARG A 266 -11.55 -6.49 17.88
CA ARG A 266 -12.45 -5.47 17.28
C ARG A 266 -13.90 -5.93 17.17
N ALA A 267 -14.15 -7.19 16.82
CA ALA A 267 -15.51 -7.71 16.73
C ALA A 267 -16.21 -7.68 18.11
N ALA A 268 -15.52 -8.06 19.19
CA ALA A 268 -16.04 -7.97 20.54
C ALA A 268 -16.25 -6.52 21.00
N ALA A 269 -15.34 -5.61 20.66
CA ALA A 269 -15.46 -4.18 20.98
C ALA A 269 -16.65 -3.51 20.27
N LEU A 270 -16.93 -3.92 19.00
CA LEU A 270 -18.15 -3.50 18.28
C LEU A 270 -19.41 -4.03 18.99
N ALA A 271 -19.44 -5.30 19.36
CA ALA A 271 -20.55 -5.93 20.09
C ALA A 271 -20.83 -5.22 21.42
N ALA A 272 -19.79 -4.92 22.18
CA ALA A 272 -19.87 -4.18 23.44
C ALA A 272 -20.24 -2.68 23.23
N GLY A 273 -20.28 -2.18 21.99
CA GLY A 273 -20.57 -0.79 21.68
C GLY A 273 -19.49 0.19 22.16
N THR A 274 -18.26 -0.29 22.41
CA THR A 274 -17.13 0.57 22.81
C THR A 274 -16.50 1.30 21.64
N ILE A 275 -16.70 0.80 20.41
CA ILE A 275 -16.31 1.42 19.14
C ILE A 275 -17.47 1.41 18.15
N ASP A 276 -17.44 2.31 17.17
CA ASP A 276 -18.50 2.50 16.16
C ASP A 276 -18.05 2.09 14.76
N LEU A 277 -16.73 2.06 14.54
CA LEU A 277 -16.10 1.81 13.25
C LEU A 277 -14.80 1.04 13.46
N ALA A 278 -14.60 -0.05 12.71
CA ALA A 278 -13.37 -0.82 12.75
C ALA A 278 -13.08 -1.51 11.42
N GLU A 279 -11.82 -1.51 11.01
CA GLU A 279 -11.33 -2.44 9.99
C GLU A 279 -11.26 -3.85 10.59
N LEU A 280 -11.70 -4.85 9.83
CA LEU A 280 -11.75 -6.24 10.25
C LEU A 280 -10.91 -7.12 9.31
N ASP A 281 -10.39 -8.21 9.85
CA ASP A 281 -9.87 -9.30 9.05
C ASP A 281 -11.02 -10.09 8.36
N PRO A 282 -10.71 -10.88 7.30
CA PRO A 282 -11.75 -11.62 6.55
C PRO A 282 -12.57 -12.59 7.40
N GLU A 283 -11.98 -13.17 8.44
CA GLU A 283 -12.68 -14.11 9.34
C GLU A 283 -13.69 -13.38 10.23
N SER A 284 -13.26 -12.31 10.89
CA SER A 284 -14.12 -11.44 11.71
C SER A 284 -15.21 -10.76 10.87
N ALA A 285 -14.90 -10.34 9.65
CA ALA A 285 -15.87 -9.80 8.70
C ALA A 285 -16.93 -10.83 8.29
N GLY A 286 -16.55 -12.09 8.15
CA GLY A 286 -17.48 -13.21 7.90
C GLY A 286 -18.51 -13.34 9.03
N ARG A 287 -18.08 -13.25 10.29
CA ARG A 287 -18.96 -13.29 11.47
C ARG A 287 -19.98 -12.15 11.49
N VAL A 288 -19.53 -10.91 11.21
CA VAL A 288 -20.42 -9.72 11.10
C VAL A 288 -21.45 -9.92 9.99
N SER A 289 -21.05 -10.44 8.84
CA SER A 289 -21.94 -10.67 7.69
C SER A 289 -23.01 -11.73 7.97
N LEU A 290 -22.68 -12.80 8.69
CA LEU A 290 -23.63 -13.85 9.08
C LEU A 290 -24.66 -13.33 10.07
N ALA A 291 -24.24 -12.54 11.04
CA ALA A 291 -25.12 -11.91 12.03
C ALA A 291 -26.11 -10.92 11.38
N ALA A 292 -25.66 -10.15 10.40
CA ALA A 292 -26.53 -9.24 9.63
C ALA A 292 -27.61 -9.99 8.82
N ARG A 293 -27.29 -11.18 8.29
CA ARG A 293 -28.25 -12.05 7.56
C ARG A 293 -29.27 -12.72 8.47
N ALA A 294 -28.86 -13.12 9.67
CA ALA A 294 -29.77 -13.72 10.64
C ALA A 294 -30.82 -12.73 11.16
N ALA A 295 -30.47 -11.44 11.23
CA ALA A 295 -31.36 -10.37 11.67
C ALA A 295 -32.33 -9.87 10.57
N GLY A 296 -32.06 -10.14 9.28
CA GLY A 296 -32.89 -9.75 8.14
C GLY A 296 -33.46 -10.96 7.42
N LYS A 297 -34.77 -11.17 7.47
CA LYS A 297 -35.49 -12.10 6.58
C LYS A 297 -35.41 -11.61 5.13
N GLY A 298 -34.31 -11.83 4.46
CA GLY A 298 -34.10 -11.49 3.06
C GLY A 298 -33.31 -12.59 2.35
N THR A 299 -33.96 -13.23 1.39
CA THR A 299 -33.42 -14.25 0.49
C THR A 299 -32.14 -13.82 -0.19
N SER A 300 -31.02 -14.42 0.19
CA SER A 300 -29.83 -14.47 -0.65
C SER A 300 -29.10 -15.81 -0.43
N THR A 301 -28.76 -16.45 -1.52
CA THR A 301 -28.20 -17.78 -1.68
C THR A 301 -27.01 -18.06 -0.74
N PRO A 302 -26.97 -19.23 -0.06
CA PRO A 302 -25.88 -19.55 0.88
C PRO A 302 -24.59 -19.86 0.12
N LEU A 303 -23.51 -19.17 0.47
CA LEU A 303 -22.16 -19.58 0.12
C LEU A 303 -21.74 -20.69 1.10
N GLN A 304 -22.04 -21.94 0.83
CA GLN A 304 -21.62 -23.06 1.67
C GLN A 304 -21.05 -24.20 0.84
N GLY A 305 -19.77 -24.49 1.04
CA GLY A 305 -19.21 -25.80 0.80
C GLY A 305 -19.39 -26.72 2.03
N PRO A 306 -19.26 -28.05 1.88
CA PRO A 306 -19.54 -29.03 2.94
C PRO A 306 -18.72 -28.87 4.24
N ALA A 307 -17.53 -28.25 4.19
CA ALA A 307 -16.67 -27.98 5.33
C ALA A 307 -17.19 -26.83 6.22
N GLY A 308 -17.91 -25.85 5.63
CA GLY A 308 -18.48 -24.72 6.38
C GLY A 308 -19.64 -25.11 7.32
N ARG A 309 -20.37 -26.19 6.98
CA ARG A 309 -21.51 -26.67 7.79
C ARG A 309 -21.09 -27.32 9.12
N LYS A 310 -19.94 -28.01 9.15
CA LYS A 310 -19.44 -28.64 10.38
C LYS A 310 -18.80 -27.63 11.36
N ALA A 311 -18.19 -26.57 10.85
CA ALA A 311 -17.66 -25.49 11.67
C ALA A 311 -18.79 -24.62 12.24
N ALA A 312 -19.83 -24.30 11.44
CA ALA A 312 -20.97 -23.51 11.88
C ALA A 312 -21.77 -24.18 13.02
N ALA A 313 -21.93 -25.51 12.99
CA ALA A 313 -22.67 -26.24 14.03
C ALA A 313 -21.94 -26.32 15.37
N LYS A 314 -20.61 -26.10 15.41
CA LYS A 314 -19.82 -26.14 16.64
C LYS A 314 -19.66 -24.76 17.30
N ASP A 315 -19.98 -23.68 16.58
CA ASP A 315 -19.79 -22.29 17.00
C ASP A 315 -21.09 -21.54 17.32
N GLU A 316 -22.25 -22.22 17.22
CA GLU A 316 -23.58 -21.63 17.50
C GLU A 316 -23.75 -21.08 18.93
N SER A 317 -22.90 -21.48 19.87
CA SER A 317 -22.95 -21.03 21.27
C SER A 317 -22.17 -19.76 21.58
N ARG A 318 -21.46 -19.14 20.57
CA ARG A 318 -20.59 -17.96 20.75
C ARG A 318 -20.82 -16.81 19.77
N GLN A 319 -21.84 -16.86 18.94
CA GLN A 319 -22.09 -15.79 17.97
C GLN A 319 -22.89 -14.66 18.62
N GLU A 320 -22.20 -13.69 19.20
CA GLU A 320 -22.79 -12.38 19.46
C GLU A 320 -23.13 -11.73 18.12
N ALA A 321 -24.42 -11.71 17.79
CA ALA A 321 -24.92 -11.02 16.62
C ALA A 321 -24.63 -9.51 16.75
N LEU A 322 -24.15 -8.87 15.67
CA LEU A 322 -23.92 -7.43 15.59
C LEU A 322 -25.06 -6.74 14.79
N PRO A 323 -26.30 -6.76 15.30
CA PRO A 323 -27.48 -6.30 14.52
C PRO A 323 -27.45 -4.81 14.17
N GLY A 324 -26.67 -4.02 14.91
CA GLY A 324 -26.52 -2.57 14.70
C GLY A 324 -25.43 -2.17 13.73
N PHE A 325 -24.70 -3.13 13.16
CA PHE A 325 -23.56 -2.90 12.29
C PHE A 325 -23.80 -3.46 10.89
N GLU A 326 -23.06 -2.94 9.94
CA GLU A 326 -22.98 -3.44 8.56
C GLU A 326 -21.53 -3.55 8.15
N LEU A 327 -21.24 -4.46 7.23
CA LEU A 327 -19.90 -4.65 6.68
C LEU A 327 -19.81 -3.89 5.35
N ARG A 328 -18.94 -2.89 5.29
CA ARG A 328 -18.58 -2.12 4.10
C ARG A 328 -17.33 -2.70 3.48
N LYS A 329 -17.33 -2.84 2.17
CA LYS A 329 -16.30 -3.58 1.44
C LYS A 329 -15.80 -2.80 0.24
N SER A 330 -14.48 -2.74 0.13
CA SER A 330 -13.79 -2.24 -1.05
C SER A 330 -12.47 -3.00 -1.22
N LEU A 331 -11.64 -2.54 -2.13
CA LEU A 331 -10.25 -2.97 -2.25
C LEU A 331 -9.35 -1.84 -1.73
N GLU A 332 -8.37 -2.18 -0.91
CA GLU A 332 -7.36 -1.23 -0.45
C GLU A 332 -6.49 -0.75 -1.63
N PRO A 333 -5.95 0.48 -1.57
CA PRO A 333 -4.91 0.90 -2.50
C PRO A 333 -3.57 0.20 -2.19
N ALA A 334 -3.59 -1.14 -2.14
CA ALA A 334 -2.44 -1.97 -1.83
C ALA A 334 -2.63 -3.35 -2.45
N TYR A 335 -1.55 -4.01 -2.82
CA TYR A 335 -1.58 -5.37 -3.35
C TYR A 335 -0.65 -6.29 -2.58
N THR A 336 -1.04 -7.56 -2.47
CA THR A 336 -0.20 -8.64 -1.94
C THR A 336 0.59 -9.26 -3.08
N GLN A 337 1.88 -9.48 -2.84
CA GLN A 337 2.81 -10.12 -3.78
C GLN A 337 3.47 -11.34 -3.16
N LEU A 338 3.94 -12.24 -4.02
CA LEU A 338 4.99 -13.20 -3.68
C LEU A 338 6.33 -12.54 -3.99
N ALA A 339 7.15 -12.33 -2.98
CA ALA A 339 8.52 -11.84 -3.11
C ALA A 339 9.49 -13.02 -3.22
N LEU A 340 10.44 -12.91 -4.15
CA LEU A 340 11.50 -13.86 -4.40
C LEU A 340 12.83 -13.17 -4.11
N ASN A 341 13.57 -13.65 -3.10
CA ASN A 341 14.86 -13.09 -2.76
C ASN A 341 15.92 -13.56 -3.75
N GLY A 342 16.41 -12.64 -4.58
CA GLY A 342 17.39 -12.94 -5.63
C GLY A 342 18.84 -12.68 -5.24
N ALA A 343 19.13 -12.44 -3.95
CA ALA A 343 20.50 -12.13 -3.52
C ALA A 343 21.45 -13.33 -3.68
N ASP A 344 20.98 -14.51 -3.33
CA ASP A 344 21.76 -15.74 -3.31
C ASP A 344 20.90 -16.99 -3.55
N GLY A 345 21.50 -18.18 -3.42
CA GLY A 345 20.82 -19.45 -3.53
C GLY A 345 20.17 -19.72 -4.90
N PRO A 346 19.18 -20.61 -4.97
CA PRO A 346 18.52 -20.97 -6.23
C PRO A 346 17.85 -19.80 -6.93
N LEU A 347 17.34 -18.83 -6.19
CA LEU A 347 16.61 -17.68 -6.72
C LEU A 347 17.54 -16.55 -7.23
N ALA A 348 18.85 -16.63 -7.05
CA ALA A 348 19.81 -15.77 -7.74
C ALA A 348 19.72 -15.97 -9.27
N ASP A 349 19.40 -17.17 -9.72
CA ASP A 349 19.17 -17.47 -11.14
C ASP A 349 17.79 -16.99 -11.61
N GLU A 350 17.77 -16.07 -12.58
CA GLU A 350 16.53 -15.54 -13.17
C GLU A 350 15.63 -16.65 -13.72
N ARG A 351 16.21 -17.72 -14.28
CA ARG A 351 15.44 -18.85 -14.83
C ARG A 351 14.63 -19.56 -13.76
N VAL A 352 15.19 -19.70 -12.55
CA VAL A 352 14.48 -20.29 -11.41
C VAL A 352 13.37 -19.35 -10.92
N ARG A 353 13.61 -18.03 -10.84
CA ARG A 353 12.55 -17.07 -10.48
C ARG A 353 11.42 -17.07 -11.50
N ARG A 354 11.74 -17.09 -12.79
CA ARG A 354 10.74 -17.19 -13.86
C ARG A 354 9.99 -18.51 -13.80
N ALA A 355 10.65 -19.62 -13.50
CA ALA A 355 10.01 -20.93 -13.32
C ALA A 355 9.01 -20.92 -12.16
N VAL A 356 9.36 -20.30 -11.02
CA VAL A 356 8.42 -20.08 -9.92
C VAL A 356 7.18 -19.30 -10.41
N ALA A 357 7.38 -18.20 -11.12
CA ALA A 357 6.29 -17.37 -11.62
C ALA A 357 5.39 -18.11 -12.63
N ARG A 358 5.99 -18.87 -13.56
CA ARG A 358 5.26 -19.67 -14.57
C ARG A 358 4.52 -20.87 -13.96
N ALA A 359 4.89 -21.32 -12.76
CA ALA A 359 4.19 -22.37 -12.04
C ALA A 359 2.87 -21.88 -11.39
N LEU A 360 2.68 -20.55 -11.19
CA LEU A 360 1.59 -19.98 -10.41
C LEU A 360 0.33 -19.71 -11.25
N ASP A 361 -0.80 -20.18 -10.77
CA ASP A 361 -2.13 -19.75 -11.18
C ASP A 361 -2.55 -18.55 -10.31
N ARG A 362 -2.21 -17.34 -10.76
CA ARG A 362 -2.49 -16.09 -10.03
C ARG A 362 -4.00 -15.82 -9.91
N GLU A 363 -4.77 -16.23 -10.90
CA GLU A 363 -6.23 -16.08 -10.89
C GLU A 363 -6.87 -16.96 -9.80
N ALA A 364 -6.42 -18.23 -9.69
CA ALA A 364 -6.88 -19.12 -8.63
C ALA A 364 -6.49 -18.59 -7.23
N LEU A 365 -5.31 -17.97 -7.08
CA LEU A 365 -4.88 -17.36 -5.82
C LEU A 365 -5.74 -16.14 -5.46
N ALA A 366 -6.01 -15.24 -6.39
CA ALA A 366 -6.92 -14.10 -6.19
C ALA A 366 -8.34 -14.56 -5.81
N LYS A 367 -8.85 -15.60 -6.47
CA LYS A 367 -10.18 -16.19 -6.18
C LYS A 367 -10.29 -16.75 -4.77
N VAL A 368 -9.24 -17.37 -4.26
CA VAL A 368 -9.23 -17.91 -2.87
C VAL A 368 -9.49 -16.82 -1.84
N VAL A 369 -8.93 -15.62 -2.06
CA VAL A 369 -9.03 -14.50 -1.11
C VAL A 369 -10.28 -13.66 -1.32
N LEU A 370 -10.57 -13.28 -2.55
CA LEU A 370 -11.55 -12.23 -2.86
C LEU A 370 -12.95 -12.75 -3.13
N LYS A 371 -13.08 -13.94 -3.76
CA LYS A 371 -14.39 -14.52 -4.07
C LYS A 371 -15.28 -14.78 -2.85
N PRO A 372 -14.77 -15.31 -1.72
CA PRO A 372 -15.57 -15.50 -0.49
C PRO A 372 -16.14 -14.20 0.06
N LEU A 373 -15.46 -13.07 -0.20
CA LEU A 373 -15.86 -11.74 0.24
C LEU A 373 -16.85 -11.06 -0.73
N GLY A 374 -17.09 -11.66 -1.91
CA GLY A 374 -17.90 -11.07 -2.97
C GLY A 374 -17.22 -9.85 -3.63
N LEU A 375 -15.89 -9.80 -3.61
CA LEU A 375 -15.09 -8.80 -4.28
C LEU A 375 -14.59 -9.31 -5.64
N PRO A 376 -14.28 -8.41 -6.60
CA PRO A 376 -13.64 -8.79 -7.86
C PRO A 376 -12.35 -9.55 -7.61
N ALA A 377 -12.21 -10.72 -8.21
CA ALA A 377 -11.12 -11.66 -7.94
C ALA A 377 -10.15 -11.73 -9.13
N GLU A 378 -9.61 -10.59 -9.50
CA GLU A 378 -8.66 -10.43 -10.60
C GLU A 378 -7.23 -10.27 -10.04
N PRO A 379 -6.23 -10.93 -10.69
CA PRO A 379 -4.84 -10.72 -10.32
C PRO A 379 -4.36 -9.31 -10.72
N VAL A 380 -3.45 -8.75 -9.94
CA VAL A 380 -2.89 -7.42 -10.23
C VAL A 380 -1.94 -7.48 -11.42
N GLY A 381 -2.16 -6.64 -12.42
CA GLY A 381 -1.39 -6.62 -13.68
C GLY A 381 -0.17 -5.68 -13.68
N SER A 382 0.01 -4.86 -12.64
CA SER A 382 1.11 -3.90 -12.55
C SER A 382 1.67 -3.83 -11.13
N HIS A 383 2.99 -3.61 -11.02
CA HIS A 383 3.65 -3.33 -9.75
C HIS A 383 3.49 -1.86 -9.32
N LEU A 384 3.28 -0.95 -10.29
CA LEU A 384 3.38 0.48 -10.10
C LEU A 384 2.03 1.17 -9.93
N ALA A 385 0.95 0.54 -10.42
CA ALA A 385 -0.38 1.11 -10.37
C ALA A 385 -1.46 0.02 -10.24
N LEU A 386 -2.62 0.39 -9.75
CA LEU A 386 -3.80 -0.47 -9.67
C LEU A 386 -4.86 0.00 -10.66
N SER A 387 -5.78 -0.91 -11.01
CA SER A 387 -6.90 -0.59 -11.92
C SER A 387 -7.64 0.66 -11.46
N GLY A 388 -7.91 1.57 -12.37
CA GLY A 388 -8.48 2.89 -12.11
C GLY A 388 -7.46 4.03 -12.09
N GLN A 389 -6.18 3.77 -11.80
CA GLN A 389 -5.14 4.79 -11.84
C GLN A 389 -4.68 5.07 -13.28
N ALA A 390 -4.31 6.33 -13.58
CA ALA A 390 -3.89 6.76 -14.92
C ALA A 390 -2.64 6.03 -15.44
N HIS A 391 -1.78 5.59 -14.52
CA HIS A 391 -0.55 4.88 -14.85
C HIS A 391 -0.75 3.38 -15.11
N TYR A 392 -1.93 2.83 -14.80
CA TYR A 392 -2.17 1.39 -14.90
C TYR A 392 -2.03 0.88 -16.34
N ALA A 393 -1.31 -0.20 -16.45
CA ALA A 393 -1.32 -1.10 -17.61
C ALA A 393 -1.05 -2.51 -17.12
N ASP A 394 -1.70 -3.51 -17.69
CA ASP A 394 -1.35 -4.89 -17.38
C ASP A 394 -0.10 -5.28 -18.18
N ASN A 395 1.03 -5.33 -17.48
CA ASN A 395 2.33 -5.72 -18.01
C ASN A 395 2.72 -7.16 -17.61
N SER A 396 1.82 -7.91 -16.97
CA SER A 396 2.09 -9.27 -16.51
C SER A 396 2.43 -10.23 -17.64
N GLY A 397 2.01 -9.89 -18.87
CA GLY A 397 2.38 -10.60 -20.09
C GLY A 397 3.89 -10.67 -20.36
N ALA A 398 4.71 -9.75 -19.79
CA ALA A 398 6.17 -9.82 -19.91
C ALA A 398 6.77 -11.06 -19.23
N LEU A 399 6.07 -11.64 -18.25
CA LEU A 399 6.47 -12.88 -17.58
C LEU A 399 5.83 -14.13 -18.25
N GLY A 400 4.74 -13.95 -18.97
CA GLY A 400 3.89 -15.00 -19.50
C GLY A 400 2.87 -15.51 -18.48
N GLY A 401 1.85 -16.24 -18.97
CA GLY A 401 0.84 -16.88 -18.13
C GLY A 401 1.35 -18.16 -17.45
N GLN A 402 0.50 -18.80 -16.66
CA GLN A 402 0.82 -20.11 -16.07
C GLN A 402 1.16 -21.15 -17.13
N ASP A 403 2.33 -21.78 -17.00
CA ASP A 403 2.78 -22.87 -17.84
C ASP A 403 3.76 -23.78 -17.10
N THR A 404 3.27 -24.95 -16.69
CA THR A 404 4.08 -25.92 -15.93
C THR A 404 5.13 -26.63 -16.79
N ALA A 405 4.95 -26.71 -18.11
CA ALA A 405 5.94 -27.29 -18.99
C ALA A 405 7.13 -26.34 -19.19
N GLU A 406 6.85 -25.07 -19.44
CA GLU A 406 7.89 -24.03 -19.52
C GLU A 406 8.58 -23.83 -18.16
N ALA A 407 7.86 -23.87 -17.03
CA ALA A 407 8.50 -23.82 -15.71
C ALA A 407 9.52 -24.94 -15.51
N ARG A 408 9.20 -26.17 -15.92
CA ARG A 408 10.13 -27.30 -15.86
C ARG A 408 11.31 -27.15 -16.82
N ALA A 409 11.08 -26.63 -18.03
CA ALA A 409 12.13 -26.35 -18.99
C ALA A 409 13.14 -25.33 -18.44
N LEU A 410 12.65 -24.22 -17.85
CA LEU A 410 13.49 -23.21 -17.20
C LEU A 410 14.33 -23.78 -16.05
N LEU A 411 13.75 -24.68 -15.24
CA LEU A 411 14.47 -25.36 -14.16
C LEU A 411 15.55 -26.31 -14.72
N ALA A 412 15.26 -27.05 -15.78
CA ALA A 412 16.23 -27.92 -16.44
C ALA A 412 17.37 -27.10 -17.06
N ASP A 413 17.06 -25.97 -17.73
CA ASP A 413 18.06 -25.04 -18.28
C ASP A 413 18.94 -24.41 -17.18
N ALA A 414 18.40 -24.25 -15.96
CA ALA A 414 19.15 -23.82 -14.78
C ALA A 414 19.97 -24.94 -14.11
N GLY A 415 19.88 -26.18 -14.65
CA GLY A 415 20.61 -27.35 -14.16
C GLY A 415 19.92 -28.14 -13.05
N TRP A 416 18.65 -27.88 -12.78
CA TRP A 416 17.83 -28.64 -11.82
C TRP A 416 17.17 -29.83 -12.50
N VAL A 417 17.58 -31.06 -12.14
CA VAL A 417 17.15 -32.29 -12.81
C VAL A 417 16.50 -33.27 -11.84
N PRO A 418 15.51 -34.08 -12.28
CA PRO A 418 14.89 -35.11 -11.45
C PRO A 418 15.90 -36.22 -11.08
N GLY A 419 15.88 -36.66 -9.81
CA GLY A 419 16.56 -37.86 -9.37
C GLY A 419 18.11 -37.80 -9.32
N GLY A 420 18.70 -36.60 -9.28
CA GLY A 420 20.12 -36.48 -8.93
C GLY A 420 20.37 -37.13 -7.56
N PRO A 421 21.57 -37.69 -7.28
CA PRO A 421 21.91 -38.31 -6.00
C PRO A 421 21.79 -37.25 -4.90
N VAL A 422 20.65 -37.27 -4.20
CA VAL A 422 20.40 -36.43 -3.04
C VAL A 422 21.15 -37.08 -1.87
N LYS A 423 22.18 -36.41 -1.34
CA LYS A 423 22.72 -36.77 -0.03
C LYS A 423 21.61 -36.54 0.98
N GLU A 424 21.28 -37.55 1.80
CA GLU A 424 20.39 -37.37 2.91
C GLU A 424 20.85 -36.17 3.75
N GLN A 425 20.01 -35.14 3.84
CA GLN A 425 20.28 -34.01 4.71
C GLN A 425 20.27 -34.49 6.15
N LYS A 426 21.43 -34.39 6.82
CA LYS A 426 21.47 -34.58 8.29
C LYS A 426 20.60 -33.49 8.91
N LYS A 427 19.80 -33.89 9.92
CA LYS A 427 18.96 -32.99 10.71
C LYS A 427 19.83 -31.81 11.20
N GLY A 428 19.66 -30.61 10.62
CA GLY A 428 20.48 -29.41 10.88
C GLY A 428 21.21 -28.81 9.67
N GLU A 429 21.22 -29.49 8.48
CA GLU A 429 21.75 -28.87 7.25
C GLU A 429 20.76 -27.85 6.69
N LYS A 430 21.27 -26.64 6.42
CA LYS A 430 20.49 -25.54 5.85
C LYS A 430 20.07 -25.87 4.40
N ALA A 431 18.86 -25.48 4.00
CA ALA A 431 18.38 -25.57 2.62
C ALA A 431 19.29 -24.79 1.66
N ALA A 432 19.22 -25.11 0.35
CA ALA A 432 20.09 -24.55 -0.70
C ALA A 432 19.91 -23.04 -0.94
N GLY A 433 19.97 -22.22 -0.01
CA GLY A 433 19.87 -20.76 -0.01
C GLY A 433 20.40 -20.15 1.29
N ALA A 434 20.98 -20.99 2.16
CA ALA A 434 21.33 -20.61 3.53
C ALA A 434 22.84 -20.42 3.76
N GLU A 435 23.64 -20.25 2.72
CA GLU A 435 25.08 -19.95 2.86
C GLU A 435 25.29 -18.43 2.91
N GLY A 436 25.31 -17.90 4.11
CA GLY A 436 25.70 -16.54 4.43
C GLY A 436 26.18 -16.48 5.88
N GLU A 437 27.51 -16.53 6.04
CA GLU A 437 28.32 -16.22 7.20
C GLU A 437 28.08 -16.94 8.53
N GLU A 438 28.92 -17.94 8.79
CA GLU A 438 29.43 -18.23 10.13
C GLU A 438 30.91 -17.84 10.22
N LYS A 439 31.19 -16.85 11.08
CA LYS A 439 32.52 -16.74 11.70
C LYS A 439 32.41 -16.65 13.19
N ALA A 440 32.93 -17.73 13.80
CA ALA A 440 33.63 -17.83 15.07
C ALA A 440 32.91 -17.60 16.40
N GLY A 441 32.87 -18.65 17.15
CA GLY A 441 32.65 -18.65 18.60
C GLY A 441 32.55 -20.07 19.13
N THR A 442 33.71 -20.66 19.46
CA THR A 442 33.89 -21.96 20.14
C THR A 442 33.29 -21.94 21.56
N SER A 443 32.59 -22.96 21.97
CA SER A 443 32.95 -24.01 22.95
C SER A 443 31.75 -24.55 23.74
N GLU A 444 31.72 -25.86 23.76
CA GLU A 444 31.52 -26.85 24.83
C GLU A 444 30.12 -27.14 25.39
N GLU A 445 29.75 -28.35 25.06
CA GLU A 445 29.11 -29.46 25.78
C GLU A 445 28.24 -29.18 27.03
N ALA A 446 27.00 -29.70 27.00
CA ALA A 446 26.55 -30.74 27.96
C ALA A 446 25.19 -31.33 27.55
N GLU A 447 25.13 -32.67 27.73
CA GLU A 447 23.99 -33.61 27.51
C GLU A 447 22.79 -33.34 28.46
N ASN A 448 21.57 -33.56 28.04
CA ASN A 448 20.70 -34.71 28.40
C ASN A 448 19.20 -34.42 28.24
N GLY A 449 18.52 -35.37 27.62
CA GLY A 449 17.27 -35.89 28.18
C GLY A 449 15.95 -35.54 27.48
N SER A 450 15.61 -36.35 26.47
CA SER A 450 14.32 -37.05 26.29
C SER A 450 12.98 -36.33 26.49
N ALA A 451 12.19 -36.23 25.47
CA ALA A 451 10.97 -36.96 25.15
C ALA A 451 10.19 -36.28 24.00
N ALA A 452 9.65 -37.12 23.15
CA ALA A 452 8.85 -36.82 22.01
C ALA A 452 7.56 -36.07 22.34
N ASP A 453 7.16 -35.13 21.44
CA ASP A 453 5.85 -35.23 20.80
C ASP A 453 5.78 -34.32 19.59
N GLU A 454 5.06 -34.77 18.59
CA GLU A 454 4.86 -34.20 17.27
C GLU A 454 4.14 -32.86 17.36
N ASP A 455 4.70 -31.81 16.80
CA ASP A 455 4.13 -30.88 15.86
C ASP A 455 4.90 -29.54 15.85
N GLY A 456 5.42 -29.15 14.71
CA GLY A 456 5.80 -27.78 14.42
C GLY A 456 7.03 -27.24 15.14
N THR A 457 8.15 -27.14 14.43
CA THR A 457 9.40 -26.54 14.90
C THR A 457 9.16 -25.10 15.35
N TYR A 458 9.07 -24.88 16.65
CA TYR A 458 9.12 -23.57 17.28
C TYR A 458 10.57 -23.24 17.64
N ILE A 459 11.05 -22.11 17.14
CA ILE A 459 12.22 -21.46 17.76
C ILE A 459 11.65 -20.39 18.70
N VAL A 460 11.56 -20.71 19.98
CA VAL A 460 11.29 -19.77 21.05
C VAL A 460 12.64 -19.20 21.49
N GLY A 461 12.86 -17.91 21.28
CA GLY A 461 13.85 -17.15 22.02
C GLY A 461 13.17 -16.57 23.25
N GLU A 462 13.39 -17.19 24.39
CA GLU A 462 13.10 -16.57 25.69
C GLU A 462 14.17 -15.54 26.00
N ASP A 463 13.75 -14.33 26.33
CA ASP A 463 14.45 -13.47 27.29
C ASP A 463 13.46 -12.53 27.96
N ASP A 464 12.84 -13.04 29.04
CA ASP A 464 12.32 -12.23 30.11
C ASP A 464 13.38 -12.13 31.22
N LYS A 465 13.85 -10.91 31.48
CA LYS A 465 14.16 -10.41 32.83
C LYS A 465 14.60 -8.94 32.79
N ALA A 466 13.76 -8.09 33.30
CA ALA A 466 14.14 -6.79 33.88
C ALA A 466 14.25 -6.96 35.42
N PRO A 467 14.63 -5.96 36.22
CA PRO A 467 15.56 -4.85 36.01
C PRO A 467 16.59 -4.73 37.14
N HIS A 468 17.58 -3.86 37.05
CA HIS A 468 18.01 -2.97 38.13
C HIS A 468 18.99 -1.86 37.65
N GLU A 469 18.76 -0.70 38.20
CA GLU A 469 19.47 0.56 38.01
C GLU A 469 20.96 0.48 38.35
N ALA A 470 21.75 1.23 37.64
CA ALA A 470 22.71 2.18 38.20
C ALA A 470 23.56 2.90 37.11
N ASP A 471 23.57 4.21 37.23
CA ASP A 471 24.41 5.21 36.62
C ASP A 471 25.82 4.81 36.14
N ARG A 472 26.17 5.28 34.93
CA ARG A 472 27.31 6.22 34.74
C ARG A 472 27.56 6.54 33.26
N GLU A 473 27.64 7.83 33.00
CA GLU A 473 28.10 8.45 31.76
C GLU A 473 29.37 7.80 31.17
N LYS A 474 29.36 7.57 29.85
CA LYS A 474 30.50 7.83 28.96
C LYS A 474 30.02 7.91 27.51
N LYS A 475 30.30 9.06 26.92
CA LYS A 475 30.17 9.38 25.51
C LYS A 475 31.00 8.42 24.63
N HIS A 476 30.37 7.80 23.65
CA HIS A 476 31.03 7.38 22.41
C HIS A 476 30.03 7.43 21.25
N PRO A 477 30.48 7.65 20.02
CA PRO A 477 29.59 7.98 18.89
C PRO A 477 28.88 6.74 18.40
N GLN A 478 27.55 6.81 18.39
CA GLN A 478 26.69 5.75 17.90
C GLN A 478 26.71 5.68 16.38
N SER A 479 26.91 4.48 15.89
CA SER A 479 26.93 4.14 14.49
C SER A 479 25.54 4.21 13.86
N ARG A 480 25.50 4.52 12.57
CA ARG A 480 24.36 4.73 11.67
C ARG A 480 23.40 3.54 11.50
N THR A 481 23.66 2.40 12.18
CA THR A 481 22.95 1.14 12.00
C THR A 481 21.64 1.00 12.80
N GLU A 482 21.46 1.72 13.89
CA GLU A 482 20.29 1.56 14.76
C GLU A 482 18.98 2.17 14.21
N LYS A 483 19.06 3.09 13.25
CA LYS A 483 17.86 3.73 12.66
C LYS A 483 17.10 2.92 11.63
N GLY A 484 17.69 1.89 11.05
CA GLY A 484 17.01 0.98 10.13
C GLY A 484 16.10 -0.03 10.84
N GLU A 485 16.31 -0.21 12.12
CA GLU A 485 15.67 -1.28 12.90
C GLU A 485 14.25 -0.98 13.37
N GLU A 486 13.90 0.29 13.60
CA GLU A 486 12.54 0.66 14.04
C GLU A 486 11.48 0.64 12.92
N LEU A 487 11.90 0.76 11.66
CA LEU A 487 11.00 0.70 10.49
C LEU A 487 10.29 -0.66 10.32
N GLY A 488 10.85 -1.73 10.85
CA GLY A 488 10.31 -3.07 10.70
C GLY A 488 9.08 -3.39 11.55
N LYS A 489 8.93 -2.72 12.70
CA LYS A 489 7.92 -3.09 13.70
C LYS A 489 6.46 -2.84 13.26
N HIS A 490 6.23 -1.84 12.41
CA HIS A 490 4.88 -1.44 12.01
C HIS A 490 4.34 -2.11 10.74
N LEU A 491 5.15 -2.92 10.06
CA LEU A 491 4.81 -3.47 8.76
C LEU A 491 4.23 -4.87 8.79
N ALA A 492 4.47 -5.62 9.87
CA ALA A 492 4.04 -7.00 9.98
C ALA A 492 2.51 -7.16 10.09
N GLN A 493 1.84 -6.18 10.69
CA GLN A 493 0.40 -6.30 10.96
C GLN A 493 -0.49 -5.97 9.77
N ASP A 494 -0.13 -5.03 8.92
CA ASP A 494 -0.97 -4.65 7.78
C ASP A 494 -0.27 -4.65 6.41
N GLY A 495 1.03 -4.96 6.38
CA GLY A 495 1.81 -5.03 5.14
C GLY A 495 1.96 -3.70 4.42
N ARG A 496 1.88 -2.57 5.13
CA ARG A 496 2.05 -1.23 4.60
C ARG A 496 3.39 -0.67 5.01
N GLN A 497 4.14 -0.16 4.06
CA GLN A 497 5.39 0.54 4.30
C GLN A 497 5.35 1.97 3.78
N TYR A 498 5.89 2.89 4.58
CA TYR A 498 6.19 4.26 4.19
C TYR A 498 7.71 4.37 3.95
N THR A 499 8.07 4.98 2.84
CA THR A 499 9.35 4.87 2.14
C THR A 499 10.53 5.65 2.69
N ASN A 500 11.77 5.10 2.58
CA ASN A 500 13.02 5.85 2.61
C ASN A 500 14.04 5.38 1.57
N GLN A 501 14.83 6.32 1.04
CA GLN A 501 15.65 6.24 -0.16
C GLN A 501 17.15 6.04 0.08
N LEU A 502 17.91 5.48 -0.88
CA LEU A 502 18.95 6.01 -1.78
C LEU A 502 19.88 4.94 -2.40
N ASN A 503 19.98 5.00 -3.75
CA ASN A 503 21.04 4.78 -4.77
C ASN A 503 21.73 3.39 -4.91
N GLN A 504 21.84 2.86 -6.03
CA GLN A 504 22.06 2.85 -7.47
C GLN A 504 22.63 1.51 -7.97
N GLY A 505 22.32 1.02 -9.09
CA GLY A 505 22.90 0.75 -10.37
C GLY A 505 23.16 -0.68 -10.87
N GLY A 506 22.60 -1.17 -11.94
CA GLY A 506 22.98 -1.90 -13.12
C GLY A 506 22.76 -3.40 -13.35
N ALA A 507 22.21 -3.84 -14.27
CA ALA A 507 21.93 -4.45 -15.61
C ALA A 507 21.75 -5.99 -15.62
N PRO A 508 21.47 -6.78 -16.67
CA PRO A 508 20.83 -6.62 -17.96
C PRO A 508 19.68 -7.60 -18.30
N GLY A 509 19.04 -7.41 -19.43
CA GLY A 509 18.32 -8.24 -20.41
C GLY A 509 17.58 -9.54 -20.03
N ALA A 510 16.26 -9.58 -20.40
CA ALA A 510 15.41 -10.76 -20.28
C ALA A 510 15.93 -11.96 -21.09
N TYR A 511 16.08 -13.12 -20.43
CA TYR A 511 16.39 -14.40 -21.05
C TYR A 511 15.13 -15.07 -21.58
N ALA A 512 15.14 -15.48 -22.86
CA ALA A 512 14.16 -16.40 -23.45
C ALA A 512 14.79 -17.80 -23.53
N PRO A 513 14.11 -18.90 -23.10
CA PRO A 513 14.67 -20.23 -23.17
C PRO A 513 14.88 -20.67 -24.61
N LEU A 514 16.06 -21.19 -24.90
CA LEU A 514 16.37 -21.91 -26.14
C LEU A 514 15.76 -23.30 -26.00
N GLY A 515 14.60 -23.50 -26.59
CA GLY A 515 13.68 -24.61 -26.44
C GLY A 515 14.33 -26.01 -26.52
N THR A 516 14.48 -26.63 -25.36
CA THR A 516 14.48 -28.09 -25.21
C THR A 516 13.15 -28.51 -24.63
N ALA A 517 12.33 -29.21 -25.42
CA ALA A 517 11.07 -29.76 -24.94
C ALA A 517 11.33 -30.74 -23.80
N ALA A 518 10.81 -30.48 -22.61
CA ALA A 518 10.84 -31.42 -21.49
C ALA A 518 10.11 -32.71 -21.86
N PRO A 519 10.62 -33.90 -21.48
CA PRO A 519 9.95 -35.17 -21.73
C PRO A 519 8.56 -35.16 -21.09
N ALA A 520 7.52 -35.40 -21.90
CA ALA A 520 6.18 -35.54 -21.42
C ALA A 520 6.04 -36.81 -20.57
N GLY A 521 5.63 -36.69 -19.29
CA GLY A 521 5.08 -37.78 -18.50
C GLY A 521 5.82 -38.27 -17.26
N ALA A 522 6.92 -37.66 -16.80
CA ALA A 522 7.48 -38.03 -15.51
C ALA A 522 6.73 -37.34 -14.37
N ALA A 523 6.18 -38.08 -13.41
CA ALA A 523 5.77 -37.53 -12.11
C ALA A 523 6.98 -36.75 -11.55
N ALA A 524 6.74 -35.49 -11.17
CA ALA A 524 7.82 -34.61 -10.72
C ALA A 524 8.38 -35.14 -9.39
N GLY A 525 9.48 -35.93 -9.49
CA GLY A 525 10.36 -36.19 -8.35
C GLY A 525 11.03 -34.89 -7.92
N ALA A 526 11.50 -34.80 -6.66
CA ALA A 526 12.26 -33.67 -6.20
C ALA A 526 13.44 -33.38 -7.14
N LEU A 527 13.55 -32.11 -7.55
CA LEU A 527 14.67 -31.68 -8.39
C LEU A 527 15.90 -31.47 -7.56
N ALA A 528 17.08 -31.80 -8.09
CA ALA A 528 18.35 -31.59 -7.43
C ALA A 528 19.41 -31.04 -8.40
N LYS A 529 20.33 -30.25 -7.86
CA LYS A 529 21.51 -29.73 -8.53
C LYS A 529 22.69 -29.86 -7.60
N ASP A 530 23.82 -30.38 -8.08
CA ASP A 530 25.09 -30.60 -7.30
C ASP A 530 24.85 -31.35 -5.97
N GLY A 531 23.92 -32.31 -5.97
CA GLY A 531 23.56 -33.12 -4.79
C GLY A 531 22.66 -32.42 -3.76
N LYS A 532 22.24 -31.17 -4.01
CA LYS A 532 21.33 -30.41 -3.14
C LYS A 532 19.91 -30.40 -3.72
N PRO A 533 18.85 -30.71 -2.93
CA PRO A 533 17.48 -30.63 -3.42
C PRO A 533 17.05 -29.18 -3.62
N LEU A 534 16.16 -28.93 -4.59
CA LEU A 534 15.53 -27.63 -4.79
C LEU A 534 14.43 -27.42 -3.72
N THR A 535 14.82 -26.83 -2.62
CA THR A 535 13.92 -26.49 -1.50
C THR A 535 14.05 -25.01 -1.20
N LEU A 536 12.91 -24.29 -1.13
CA LEU A 536 12.84 -22.87 -0.87
C LEU A 536 12.21 -22.61 0.51
N ARG A 537 12.84 -21.76 1.32
CA ARG A 537 12.30 -21.28 2.60
C ARG A 537 11.18 -20.29 2.36
N PHE A 538 9.99 -20.62 2.82
CA PHE A 538 8.82 -19.76 2.68
C PHE A 538 8.44 -19.19 4.05
N VAL A 539 8.80 -17.96 4.32
CA VAL A 539 8.58 -17.30 5.61
C VAL A 539 7.22 -16.60 5.62
N LEU A 540 6.44 -16.82 6.68
CA LEU A 540 5.10 -16.29 6.87
C LEU A 540 4.90 -15.76 8.28
N PRO A 541 4.07 -14.71 8.47
CA PRO A 541 3.68 -14.26 9.80
C PRO A 541 2.76 -15.29 10.48
N SER A 542 2.82 -15.40 11.82
CA SER A 542 2.03 -16.34 12.62
C SER A 542 0.84 -15.72 13.36
N GLY A 543 0.81 -14.37 13.47
CA GLY A 543 -0.17 -13.66 14.29
C GLY A 543 -1.60 -13.66 13.76
N PRO A 544 -2.51 -13.00 14.50
CA PRO A 544 -3.91 -12.84 14.11
C PRO A 544 -4.04 -12.18 12.73
N GLY A 545 -4.95 -12.70 11.90
CA GLY A 545 -5.15 -12.20 10.53
C GLY A 545 -4.22 -12.80 9.46
N SER A 546 -3.20 -13.57 9.83
CA SER A 546 -2.28 -14.23 8.88
C SER A 546 -2.87 -15.48 8.20
N GLN A 547 -4.05 -15.96 8.62
CA GLN A 547 -4.68 -17.18 8.07
C GLN A 547 -4.87 -17.13 6.56
N THR A 548 -5.25 -15.96 6.01
CA THR A 548 -5.41 -15.77 4.57
C THR A 548 -4.08 -15.95 3.85
N LEU A 549 -2.98 -15.37 4.37
CA LEU A 549 -1.64 -15.51 3.78
C LEU A 549 -1.16 -16.97 3.84
N ARG A 550 -1.44 -17.68 4.94
CA ARG A 550 -1.14 -19.12 5.06
C ARG A 550 -1.87 -19.94 4.01
N THR A 551 -3.16 -19.69 3.82
CA THR A 551 -3.95 -20.39 2.80
C THR A 551 -3.40 -20.14 1.39
N VAL A 552 -2.97 -18.91 1.08
CA VAL A 552 -2.33 -18.56 -0.19
C VAL A 552 -0.99 -19.28 -0.33
N ALA A 553 -0.16 -19.29 0.71
CA ALA A 553 1.14 -19.96 0.71
C ALA A 553 1.02 -21.48 0.52
N ASP A 554 0.07 -22.14 1.17
CA ASP A 554 -0.22 -23.57 0.97
C ASP A 554 -0.59 -23.88 -0.50
N ARG A 555 -1.36 -22.98 -1.14
CA ARG A 555 -1.72 -23.12 -2.56
C ARG A 555 -0.48 -22.93 -3.46
N ILE A 556 0.34 -21.91 -3.19
CA ILE A 556 1.61 -21.68 -3.89
C ILE A 556 2.52 -22.91 -3.76
N SER A 557 2.71 -23.41 -2.55
CA SER A 557 3.52 -24.62 -2.28
C SER A 557 3.02 -25.84 -3.07
N GLY A 558 1.69 -26.01 -3.16
CA GLY A 558 1.07 -27.04 -3.98
C GLY A 558 1.33 -26.88 -5.47
N MET A 559 1.36 -25.64 -5.97
CA MET A 559 1.69 -25.35 -7.39
C MET A 559 3.18 -25.59 -7.68
N LEU A 560 4.07 -25.14 -6.83
CA LEU A 560 5.51 -25.31 -6.94
C LEU A 560 5.92 -26.78 -6.90
N ARG A 561 5.29 -27.58 -6.06
CA ARG A 561 5.53 -29.04 -5.99
C ARG A 561 5.22 -29.75 -7.31
N LYS A 562 4.24 -29.28 -8.08
CA LYS A 562 3.91 -29.85 -9.40
C LYS A 562 5.03 -29.71 -10.42
N VAL A 563 5.90 -28.73 -10.25
CA VAL A 563 7.08 -28.50 -11.11
C VAL A 563 8.39 -29.01 -10.50
N GLY A 564 8.33 -29.66 -9.30
CA GLY A 564 9.48 -30.26 -8.65
C GLY A 564 10.19 -29.35 -7.64
N ILE A 565 9.63 -28.17 -7.32
CA ILE A 565 10.15 -27.27 -6.27
C ILE A 565 9.49 -27.63 -4.95
N SER A 566 10.29 -27.97 -3.94
CA SER A 566 9.85 -28.15 -2.55
C SER A 566 9.85 -26.80 -1.81
N THR A 567 8.98 -26.66 -0.83
CA THR A 567 8.94 -25.47 0.04
C THR A 567 8.95 -25.87 1.49
N GLU A 568 9.74 -25.17 2.29
CA GLU A 568 9.76 -25.27 3.74
C GLU A 568 9.10 -24.01 4.32
N ILE A 569 7.92 -24.19 4.94
CA ILE A 569 7.15 -23.06 5.49
C ILE A 569 7.60 -22.81 6.93
N SER A 570 8.17 -21.63 7.17
CA SER A 570 8.53 -21.13 8.49
C SER A 570 7.54 -20.07 8.93
N LYS A 571 6.95 -20.25 10.13
CA LYS A 571 6.04 -19.29 10.75
C LYS A 571 6.78 -18.52 11.83
N VAL A 572 6.79 -17.20 11.74
CA VAL A 572 7.53 -16.33 12.65
C VAL A 572 6.58 -15.31 13.29
N ALA A 573 6.95 -14.78 14.45
CA ALA A 573 6.17 -13.75 15.12
C ALA A 573 6.00 -12.50 14.23
N ASP A 574 4.83 -11.85 14.31
CA ASP A 574 4.51 -10.70 13.45
C ASP A 574 5.52 -9.56 13.61
N GLU A 575 6.01 -9.33 14.83
CA GLU A 575 6.99 -8.29 15.15
C GLU A 575 8.34 -8.54 14.48
N SER A 576 8.78 -9.81 14.38
CA SER A 576 10.04 -10.18 13.75
C SER A 576 9.92 -10.40 12.24
N TYR A 577 8.70 -10.62 11.74
CA TYR A 577 8.46 -11.02 10.35
C TYR A 577 9.11 -10.05 9.35
N PHE A 578 8.87 -8.77 9.54
CA PHE A 578 9.39 -7.80 8.57
C PHE A 578 10.86 -7.45 8.85
N LYS A 579 11.20 -7.10 10.09
CA LYS A 579 12.54 -6.66 10.47
C LYS A 579 13.59 -7.76 10.28
N ASP A 580 13.34 -8.91 10.90
CA ASP A 580 14.36 -9.95 11.06
C ASP A 580 14.41 -10.92 9.88
N HIS A 581 13.35 -10.94 9.03
CA HIS A 581 13.29 -11.83 7.88
C HIS A 581 13.22 -11.10 6.54
N ILE A 582 12.27 -10.18 6.35
CA ILE A 582 12.08 -9.54 5.04
C ILE A 582 13.19 -8.51 4.78
N ALA A 583 13.36 -7.55 5.68
CA ALA A 583 14.36 -6.49 5.52
C ALA A 583 15.80 -7.03 5.56
N SER A 584 16.08 -8.00 6.44
CA SER A 584 17.38 -8.65 6.54
C SER A 584 17.69 -9.62 5.39
N GLY A 585 16.65 -10.11 4.66
CA GLY A 585 16.79 -11.08 3.57
C GLY A 585 16.81 -12.54 4.02
N GLN A 586 16.39 -12.85 5.24
CA GLN A 586 16.36 -14.21 5.77
C GLN A 586 15.15 -15.02 5.26
N TYR A 587 14.95 -15.05 3.95
CA TYR A 587 13.88 -15.77 3.27
C TYR A 587 14.27 -16.08 1.82
N ASP A 588 13.64 -17.08 1.22
CA ASP A 588 13.68 -17.30 -0.23
C ASP A 588 12.34 -16.82 -0.83
N LEU A 589 11.21 -17.22 -0.22
CA LEU A 589 9.87 -16.78 -0.57
C LEU A 589 9.19 -16.08 0.62
N ALA A 590 8.43 -15.01 0.35
CA ALA A 590 7.63 -14.32 1.36
C ALA A 590 6.36 -13.70 0.76
N LEU A 591 5.32 -13.53 1.58
CA LEU A 591 4.08 -12.84 1.20
C LEU A 591 3.93 -11.56 2.01
N TYR A 592 4.01 -10.43 1.36
CA TYR A 592 3.72 -9.12 1.96
C TYR A 592 3.09 -8.18 0.94
N SER A 593 2.67 -7.00 1.38
CA SER A 593 1.92 -6.08 0.55
C SER A 593 2.61 -4.73 0.40
N TRP A 594 2.50 -4.14 -0.79
CA TRP A 594 2.90 -2.78 -1.06
C TRP A 594 1.69 -1.87 -1.25
N PRO A 595 1.72 -0.63 -0.72
CA PRO A 595 0.73 0.37 -1.07
C PRO A 595 0.95 0.82 -2.53
N ALA A 596 -0.15 1.03 -3.25
CA ALA A 596 -0.12 1.77 -4.51
C ALA A 596 -0.15 3.27 -4.23
N SER A 597 0.61 4.02 -5.01
CA SER A 597 0.71 5.47 -4.88
C SER A 597 0.05 6.18 -6.05
N ALA A 598 -0.38 7.43 -5.81
CA ALA A 598 -0.73 8.37 -6.88
C ALA A 598 0.50 8.89 -7.64
N PHE A 599 1.70 8.68 -7.08
CA PHE A 599 2.98 9.21 -7.54
C PHE A 599 4.02 8.09 -7.69
N PRO A 600 3.75 7.09 -8.56
CA PRO A 600 4.56 5.88 -8.63
C PRO A 600 5.99 6.12 -9.10
N ALA A 601 6.26 7.20 -9.87
CA ALA A 601 7.62 7.53 -10.28
C ALA A 601 8.54 7.74 -9.08
N THR A 602 8.06 8.46 -8.07
CA THR A 602 8.83 8.75 -6.85
C THR A 602 8.73 7.61 -5.82
N ASP A 603 7.50 7.17 -5.52
CA ASP A 603 7.25 6.29 -4.38
C ASP A 603 7.62 4.81 -4.66
N ALA A 604 7.54 4.36 -5.91
CA ALA A 604 7.89 2.98 -6.25
C ALA A 604 9.38 2.77 -6.58
N ARG A 605 10.11 3.84 -6.92
CA ARG A 605 11.53 3.74 -7.27
C ARG A 605 12.35 2.98 -6.20
N PRO A 606 12.32 3.32 -4.90
CA PRO A 606 13.13 2.61 -3.91
C PRO A 606 12.74 1.14 -3.70
N ILE A 607 11.53 0.76 -4.09
CA ILE A 607 11.03 -0.62 -4.00
C ILE A 607 11.66 -1.52 -5.06
N PHE A 608 12.02 -0.94 -6.22
CA PHE A 608 12.54 -1.67 -7.38
C PHE A 608 13.95 -1.23 -7.79
N ALA A 609 14.55 -0.32 -7.03
CA ALA A 609 15.92 0.13 -7.25
C ALA A 609 16.91 -1.05 -7.16
N LYS A 610 17.96 -1.04 -7.99
CA LYS A 610 18.97 -2.07 -7.95
C LYS A 610 19.78 -1.97 -6.65
N PRO A 611 19.98 -3.10 -5.93
CA PRO A 611 20.85 -3.14 -4.77
C PRO A 611 22.29 -2.75 -5.12
N VAL A 612 22.95 -1.98 -4.27
CA VAL A 612 24.30 -1.46 -4.46
C VAL A 612 25.23 -2.00 -3.36
N PRO A 613 26.40 -2.53 -3.70
CA PRO A 613 27.38 -2.88 -2.69
C PRO A 613 27.77 -1.67 -1.83
N ALA A 614 27.73 -1.82 -0.51
CA ALA A 614 28.22 -0.86 0.44
C ALA A 614 29.72 -1.09 0.71
N ALA A 615 30.40 -0.10 1.31
CA ALA A 615 31.83 -0.17 1.57
C ALA A 615 32.25 -1.29 2.54
N ASP A 616 31.32 -1.74 3.38
CA ASP A 616 31.50 -2.85 4.33
C ASP A 616 31.21 -4.24 3.72
N GLY A 617 30.88 -4.30 2.43
CA GLY A 617 30.53 -5.54 1.72
C GLY A 617 29.06 -5.93 1.83
N SER A 618 28.24 -5.22 2.61
CA SER A 618 26.79 -5.40 2.64
C SER A 618 26.14 -4.85 1.37
N LEU A 619 24.84 -5.16 1.18
CA LEU A 619 24.03 -4.58 0.10
C LEU A 619 23.16 -3.46 0.66
N ASN A 620 23.27 -2.26 0.10
CA ASN A 620 22.27 -1.24 0.28
C ASN A 620 21.07 -1.56 -0.64
N VAL A 621 19.97 -1.98 -0.07
CA VAL A 621 18.79 -2.45 -0.81
C VAL A 621 17.66 -1.42 -0.82
N GLU A 622 17.80 -0.28 -0.16
CA GLU A 622 16.70 0.67 0.07
C GLU A 622 15.46 -0.06 0.59
N GLN A 623 14.40 -0.16 -0.25
CA GLN A 623 13.20 -0.96 0.01
C GLN A 623 13.05 -2.13 -0.96
N ASN A 624 14.05 -2.39 -1.78
CA ASN A 624 14.04 -3.55 -2.66
C ASN A 624 14.39 -4.82 -1.88
N TYR A 625 13.47 -5.27 -1.05
CA TYR A 625 13.68 -6.47 -0.23
C TYR A 625 13.79 -7.75 -1.04
N THR A 626 13.41 -7.74 -2.32
CA THR A 626 13.64 -8.85 -3.23
C THR A 626 15.09 -8.95 -3.69
N ARG A 627 15.84 -7.85 -3.55
CA ARG A 627 17.22 -7.72 -4.02
C ARG A 627 17.41 -7.96 -5.52
N VAL A 628 16.32 -7.84 -6.28
CA VAL A 628 16.28 -7.97 -7.74
C VAL A 628 16.00 -6.61 -8.36
N GLY A 629 16.95 -6.02 -9.03
CA GLY A 629 16.83 -4.72 -9.69
C GLY A 629 17.81 -4.60 -10.84
N THR A 630 17.58 -3.63 -11.75
CA THR A 630 18.42 -3.41 -12.93
C THR A 630 18.66 -1.93 -13.18
N ASP A 631 19.84 -1.57 -13.74
CA ASP A 631 20.15 -0.18 -14.15
C ASP A 631 19.09 0.40 -15.07
N GLN A 632 18.51 -0.44 -15.93
CA GLN A 632 17.49 0.01 -16.87
C GLN A 632 16.21 0.43 -16.14
N VAL A 633 15.83 -0.27 -15.07
CA VAL A 633 14.69 0.12 -14.23
C VAL A 633 14.98 1.44 -13.54
N ASP A 634 16.17 1.61 -12.96
CA ASP A 634 16.59 2.86 -12.31
C ASP A 634 16.59 4.04 -13.27
N GLN A 635 17.15 3.85 -14.48
CA GLN A 635 17.15 4.88 -15.53
C GLN A 635 15.74 5.27 -15.96
N LEU A 636 14.83 4.31 -16.12
CA LEU A 636 13.45 4.59 -16.49
C LEU A 636 12.70 5.37 -15.40
N PHE A 637 12.94 5.06 -14.13
CA PHE A 637 12.39 5.84 -13.01
C PHE A 637 12.94 7.26 -12.99
N GLU A 638 14.27 7.44 -13.11
CA GLU A 638 14.88 8.79 -13.12
C GLU A 638 14.38 9.64 -14.32
N GLN A 639 14.23 9.03 -15.48
CA GLN A 639 13.64 9.70 -16.64
C GLN A 639 12.18 10.06 -16.38
N ALA A 640 11.37 9.13 -15.86
CA ALA A 640 9.96 9.38 -15.56
C ALA A 640 9.77 10.49 -14.53
N ILE A 641 10.61 10.54 -13.48
CA ILE A 641 10.58 11.59 -12.45
C ILE A 641 10.95 12.97 -13.07
N ALA A 642 11.86 13.00 -14.03
CA ALA A 642 12.33 14.24 -14.65
C ALA A 642 11.45 14.73 -15.81
N THR A 643 10.58 13.89 -16.37
CA THR A 643 9.75 14.19 -17.53
C THR A 643 8.46 14.89 -17.08
N LEU A 644 8.29 16.17 -17.42
CA LEU A 644 7.12 16.97 -17.01
C LEU A 644 5.86 16.67 -17.83
N ASP A 645 6.00 16.11 -19.04
CA ASP A 645 4.86 15.61 -19.80
C ASP A 645 4.31 14.33 -19.15
N GLU A 646 3.07 14.39 -18.66
CA GLU A 646 2.44 13.30 -17.94
C GLU A 646 2.24 12.04 -18.81
N SER A 647 2.04 12.18 -20.11
CA SER A 647 1.84 11.05 -21.03
C SER A 647 3.15 10.31 -21.28
N GLU A 648 4.22 11.07 -21.50
CA GLU A 648 5.56 10.52 -21.67
C GLU A 648 6.07 9.85 -20.40
N SER A 649 5.92 10.51 -19.23
CA SER A 649 6.27 9.95 -17.93
C SER A 649 5.52 8.64 -17.67
N ARG A 650 4.20 8.58 -17.97
CA ARG A 650 3.43 7.33 -17.92
C ARG A 650 3.96 6.25 -18.85
N GLY A 651 4.38 6.62 -20.04
CA GLY A 651 5.02 5.69 -20.99
C GLY A 651 6.31 5.08 -20.45
N LEU A 652 7.14 5.88 -19.79
CA LEU A 652 8.38 5.43 -19.13
C LEU A 652 8.10 4.48 -17.96
N LEU A 653 7.10 4.81 -17.13
CA LEU A 653 6.68 3.95 -16.00
C LEU A 653 6.14 2.60 -16.47
N ARG A 654 5.35 2.56 -17.55
CA ARG A 654 4.89 1.29 -18.13
C ARG A 654 6.04 0.43 -18.65
N LYS A 655 7.08 1.06 -19.22
CA LYS A 655 8.31 0.34 -19.62
C LYS A 655 9.07 -0.19 -18.39
N ALA A 656 9.18 0.62 -17.31
CA ALA A 656 9.80 0.18 -16.07
C ALA A 656 9.06 -1.01 -15.47
N ASP A 657 7.73 -0.95 -15.39
CA ASP A 657 6.89 -2.05 -14.88
C ASP A 657 7.07 -3.34 -15.68
N SER A 658 7.09 -3.25 -17.01
CA SER A 658 7.35 -4.41 -17.87
C SER A 658 8.73 -5.06 -17.58
N ARG A 659 9.76 -4.24 -17.26
CA ARG A 659 11.09 -4.75 -16.88
C ARG A 659 11.10 -5.38 -15.49
N ILE A 660 10.36 -4.81 -14.54
CA ILE A 660 10.19 -5.38 -13.19
C ILE A 660 9.52 -6.75 -13.30
N TRP A 661 8.46 -6.88 -14.12
CA TRP A 661 7.84 -8.17 -14.40
C TRP A 661 8.83 -9.18 -15.00
N ALA A 662 9.59 -8.76 -16.01
CA ALA A 662 10.57 -9.64 -16.68
C ALA A 662 11.64 -10.15 -15.71
N ALA A 663 12.09 -9.35 -14.75
CA ALA A 663 13.11 -9.73 -13.76
C ALA A 663 12.59 -10.75 -12.72
N ALA A 664 11.27 -10.90 -12.59
CA ALA A 664 10.60 -11.86 -11.71
C ALA A 664 11.08 -11.84 -10.24
N GLY A 665 11.45 -10.67 -9.72
CA GLY A 665 11.82 -10.52 -8.30
C GLY A 665 10.58 -10.50 -7.40
N SER A 666 9.44 -10.02 -7.91
CA SER A 666 8.15 -10.01 -7.23
C SER A 666 7.03 -10.36 -8.19
N ILE A 667 5.98 -10.98 -7.66
CA ILE A 667 4.83 -11.42 -8.43
C ILE A 667 3.58 -10.90 -7.72
N PRO A 668 2.96 -9.80 -8.19
CA PRO A 668 1.69 -9.31 -7.69
C PRO A 668 0.60 -10.35 -7.83
N LEU A 669 -0.14 -10.62 -6.77
CA LEU A 669 -1.15 -11.68 -6.72
C LEU A 669 -2.57 -11.12 -6.76
N TYR A 670 -2.92 -10.26 -5.83
CA TYR A 670 -4.26 -9.69 -5.71
C TYR A 670 -4.23 -8.36 -4.96
N GLN A 671 -5.17 -7.48 -5.27
CA GLN A 671 -5.41 -6.26 -4.50
C GLN A 671 -6.03 -6.62 -3.15
N ARG A 672 -5.58 -6.01 -2.07
CA ARG A 672 -6.02 -6.34 -0.72
C ARG A 672 -7.49 -5.99 -0.49
N PRO A 673 -8.26 -6.84 0.18
CA PRO A 673 -9.62 -6.48 0.58
C PRO A 673 -9.59 -5.43 1.70
N GLN A 674 -10.43 -4.40 1.58
CA GLN A 674 -10.74 -3.44 2.64
C GLN A 674 -12.12 -3.78 3.22
N LEU A 675 -12.14 -4.20 4.48
CA LEU A 675 -13.34 -4.68 5.16
C LEU A 675 -13.55 -3.84 6.42
N THR A 676 -14.61 -3.06 6.45
CA THR A 676 -14.89 -2.12 7.55
C THR A 676 -16.28 -2.38 8.13
N ALA A 677 -16.35 -2.75 9.41
CA ALA A 677 -17.61 -2.77 10.14
C ALA A 677 -17.94 -1.39 10.65
N ALA A 678 -19.14 -0.91 10.33
CA ALA A 678 -19.63 0.41 10.71
C ALA A 678 -21.05 0.32 11.28
N ARG A 679 -21.40 1.19 12.23
CA ARG A 679 -22.82 1.34 12.65
C ARG A 679 -23.69 1.67 11.45
N LYS A 680 -24.88 1.08 11.35
CA LYS A 680 -25.80 1.28 10.22
C LYS A 680 -26.22 2.73 10.00
N ASN A 681 -26.27 3.52 11.06
CA ASN A 681 -26.62 4.95 10.98
C ASN A 681 -25.39 5.86 10.80
N LEU A 682 -24.19 5.32 10.75
CA LEU A 682 -22.96 6.06 10.47
C LEU A 682 -22.77 6.15 8.95
N VAL A 683 -22.56 7.34 8.41
CA VAL A 683 -22.53 7.63 6.97
C VAL A 683 -21.30 8.44 6.58
N ASN A 684 -20.95 8.43 5.30
CA ASN A 684 -19.78 9.08 4.70
C ASN A 684 -18.45 8.57 5.28
N VAL A 685 -18.42 7.33 5.78
CA VAL A 685 -17.24 6.68 6.34
C VAL A 685 -17.31 5.16 6.13
N GLY A 686 -16.21 4.49 5.92
CA GLY A 686 -16.19 3.03 5.68
C GLY A 686 -14.94 2.58 4.93
N SER A 687 -15.14 1.83 3.85
CA SER A 687 -14.07 1.36 2.96
C SER A 687 -13.91 2.36 1.82
N PHE A 688 -12.87 3.21 1.92
CA PHE A 688 -12.66 4.35 1.01
C PHE A 688 -12.00 3.99 -0.33
N GLY A 689 -11.34 2.81 -0.42
CA GLY A 689 -10.49 2.52 -1.57
C GLY A 689 -9.37 3.54 -1.71
N PHE A 690 -9.25 4.17 -2.87
CA PHE A 690 -8.26 5.22 -3.13
C PHE A 690 -8.62 6.60 -2.56
N GLN A 691 -9.90 6.86 -2.35
CA GLN A 691 -10.35 8.21 -2.04
C GLN A 691 -9.88 8.68 -0.67
N THR A 692 -9.33 9.90 -0.62
CA THR A 692 -9.05 10.57 0.65
C THR A 692 -10.35 10.81 1.42
N PRO A 693 -10.47 10.39 2.69
CA PRO A 693 -11.65 10.64 3.50
C PRO A 693 -11.98 12.13 3.63
N VAL A 694 -13.27 12.49 3.53
CA VAL A 694 -13.77 13.84 3.75
C VAL A 694 -14.31 13.91 5.19
N TYR A 695 -13.44 14.30 6.12
CA TYR A 695 -13.70 14.22 7.56
C TYR A 695 -14.87 15.10 8.02
N GLU A 696 -15.06 16.27 7.39
CA GLU A 696 -16.15 17.21 7.70
C GLU A 696 -17.55 16.68 7.39
N ASP A 697 -17.64 15.67 6.49
CA ASP A 697 -18.92 15.09 6.09
C ASP A 697 -19.30 13.82 6.85
N MET A 698 -18.36 13.24 7.61
CA MET A 698 -18.60 12.05 8.42
C MET A 698 -19.63 12.35 9.51
N GLY A 699 -20.55 11.41 9.77
CA GLY A 699 -21.48 11.58 10.87
C GLY A 699 -22.57 10.54 10.95
N PHE A 700 -23.48 10.75 11.88
CA PHE A 700 -24.63 9.90 12.08
C PHE A 700 -25.85 10.45 11.37
N LEU A 701 -26.69 9.59 10.80
CA LEU A 701 -27.96 10.01 10.20
C LEU A 701 -28.89 10.66 11.24
N LYS A 702 -29.61 11.67 10.82
CA LYS A 702 -30.74 12.22 11.59
C LYS A 702 -31.77 11.12 11.84
N LYS A 703 -32.47 11.19 12.97
CA LYS A 703 -33.54 10.25 13.33
C LYS A 703 -34.61 10.21 12.22
N GLY A 704 -34.84 9.00 11.67
CA GLY A 704 -35.81 8.79 10.59
C GLY A 704 -35.25 9.04 9.16
N ALA A 705 -34.01 9.48 9.01
CA ALA A 705 -33.36 9.58 7.70
C ALA A 705 -32.79 8.23 7.25
N ASN A 706 -32.90 7.91 5.96
CA ASN A 706 -32.26 6.74 5.36
C ASN A 706 -30.99 7.17 4.63
N PRO A 707 -29.96 6.30 4.52
CA PRO A 707 -28.84 6.53 3.60
C PRO A 707 -29.37 6.68 2.17
N ALA A 708 -28.65 7.38 1.31
CA ALA A 708 -28.99 7.41 -0.11
C ALA A 708 -28.92 5.96 -0.66
N PRO A 709 -29.81 5.57 -1.59
CA PRO A 709 -29.62 4.30 -2.28
C PRO A 709 -28.25 4.35 -2.95
N GLY A 710 -27.41 3.36 -2.65
CA GLY A 710 -26.12 3.21 -3.30
C GLY A 710 -26.29 3.18 -4.82
N PRO A 711 -25.26 3.49 -5.62
CA PRO A 711 -25.35 3.39 -7.06
C PRO A 711 -25.84 1.99 -7.40
N SER A 712 -26.99 1.93 -8.08
CA SER A 712 -27.58 0.66 -8.52
C SER A 712 -26.56 -0.05 -9.41
N ARG A 713 -26.12 -1.21 -8.97
CA ARG A 713 -25.34 -2.13 -9.80
C ARG A 713 -26.19 -2.49 -11.02
N LYS A 714 -25.90 -1.89 -12.17
CA LYS A 714 -26.33 -2.36 -13.49
C LYS A 714 -25.25 -3.25 -14.08
#